data_0d71f3c9acf020eeaca0155b78389fb9
#
_entry.id   0d71f3c9acf020eeaca0155b78389fb9
#
_cell.length_a   1.000
_cell.length_b   1.000
_cell.length_c   1.000
_cell.angle_alpha   90.00
_cell.angle_beta   90.00
_cell.angle_gamma   90.00
#
_symmetry.space_group_name_H-M   'P 1'
#
loop_
_entity.id
_entity.type
_entity.pdbx_description
1 polymer ?
#
loop_
_entity_poly.entity_id
_entity_poly.type
_entity_poly.pdbx_seq_one_letter_code
_entity_poly.pdbx_strand_id
1 'polypeptide(L)'
;ANKPLVVVPKHLTEQWASDFAYLYPGAKVLYMGKTESDSTDAAREFFGRAANGDWDAVIVSGSRFDMLDLSQERKEVYLKRRRMEFLRAKEDAQENGGTFSVKKLEEEVKNINEKLSKLHSSPKTEGLSFEEIGFDYLFVDEAHNYKNLPTYGLTIAGMTSSKSNRSESLLEKCTYLREIGHGRNIVFATGTPVTNTMGELYNMQRYLAPELLERQGLSSFPSWAFTFGTIEDSMEIKPEGNGFQLKQRFTKFHNLPELMSAYRTFADIVTQETVNLKVPDCEEIHITVPATPEQLEEVKRLGIRGERVRAGNAEGNDNLLAITGDGMKVALDPKLMHPEFEPMEGGECEVCAREVFKIWEETADMRGAQLVFCDRSTPASGKWNIQDDMKRRLIEAGIPSEQVACVSDAGNDPEKKETLFEKVRSGEVRVLMGSTEKLGTGTNVQTRLAAIHNLDCPWRPSDFEQRLGRIRRQGNLFERVRDFKYVAQGTFDSFLYSTVEHKQRFIGQVFSNKPSVRSMDDIDETRISYSDLAAVASGNPDIKRIQELRSEIMAQSMLKQSHDEMVANMRHQIESRYEPSAACNRRRFELLERDHDVLERANRQRELDRGADIVRVSVGGVSALDRASAIGMIQAAAGDCPIGPVRAIGEFRGLEIVVKKEQTLLERDGTFRYDPFIGLRVKGTTDAHWSNHMLPSATSGSHTVLQQMDGIIEKEAGGLDRARALMGRSDKQLEDARRIVVEPWDGEGNLEKLQAELAGLEQKELEKGHDESGVDSDRDEDGPAIAESPVSVGGHDGGAHPHTNGHGF
;
A
#
# COMPACT_ATOMS: atom_id res chain seq x y z
N ALA A 1 5.95 -6.31 -34.03
CA ALA A 1 4.79 -7.02 -33.53
C ALA A 1 4.15 -7.79 -34.67
N ASN A 2 3.87 -9.07 -34.46
CA ASN A 2 3.16 -9.86 -35.46
C ASN A 2 1.64 -9.87 -35.18
N LYS A 3 1.27 -9.81 -33.91
CA LYS A 3 -0.14 -9.80 -33.50
C LYS A 3 -0.33 -8.92 -32.24
N PRO A 4 -0.40 -7.59 -32.38
CA PRO A 4 -0.59 -6.67 -31.25
C PRO A 4 -2.01 -6.73 -30.72
N LEU A 5 -2.12 -6.74 -29.39
CA LEU A 5 -3.36 -6.60 -28.63
C LEU A 5 -3.46 -5.19 -28.05
N VAL A 6 -4.56 -4.51 -28.29
CA VAL A 6 -4.87 -3.20 -27.73
C VAL A 6 -6.04 -3.32 -26.77
N VAL A 7 -5.81 -3.00 -25.50
CA VAL A 7 -6.80 -3.05 -24.43
C VAL A 7 -7.26 -1.63 -24.11
N VAL A 8 -8.57 -1.40 -24.26
CA VAL A 8 -9.15 -0.07 -24.12
C VAL A 8 -10.42 -0.09 -23.24
N PRO A 9 -10.90 1.04 -22.74
CA PRO A 9 -12.23 1.11 -22.12
C PRO A 9 -13.32 0.64 -23.08
N LYS A 10 -14.36 -0.07 -22.55
CA LYS A 10 -15.42 -0.71 -23.36
C LYS A 10 -16.07 0.24 -24.39
N HIS A 11 -16.27 1.48 -24.03
CA HIS A 11 -16.92 2.47 -24.89
C HIS A 11 -16.02 3.06 -25.98
N LEU A 12 -14.70 2.78 -25.92
CA LEU A 12 -13.71 3.29 -26.89
C LEU A 12 -13.31 2.29 -27.96
N THR A 13 -13.75 1.04 -27.89
CA THR A 13 -13.31 -0.01 -28.84
C THR A 13 -13.56 0.36 -30.29
N GLU A 14 -14.72 0.90 -30.62
CA GLU A 14 -15.09 1.31 -31.98
C GLU A 14 -14.33 2.57 -32.42
N GLN A 15 -14.18 3.54 -31.52
CA GLN A 15 -13.41 4.75 -31.79
C GLN A 15 -11.97 4.40 -32.11
N TRP A 16 -11.33 3.57 -31.28
CA TRP A 16 -9.96 3.11 -31.53
C TRP A 16 -9.81 2.39 -32.88
N ALA A 17 -10.80 1.54 -33.24
CA ALA A 17 -10.79 0.87 -34.54
C ALA A 17 -10.91 1.87 -35.71
N SER A 18 -11.77 2.88 -35.57
CA SER A 18 -11.96 3.94 -36.56
C SER A 18 -10.70 4.81 -36.70
N ASP A 19 -10.13 5.26 -35.59
CA ASP A 19 -8.93 6.09 -35.56
C ASP A 19 -7.72 5.30 -36.13
N PHE A 20 -7.64 4.01 -35.83
CA PHE A 20 -6.62 3.12 -36.39
C PHE A 20 -6.75 2.97 -37.91
N ALA A 21 -7.96 2.75 -38.41
CA ALA A 21 -8.24 2.67 -39.82
C ALA A 21 -7.99 3.99 -40.56
N TYR A 22 -8.24 5.13 -39.88
CA TYR A 22 -7.95 6.47 -40.42
C TYR A 22 -6.43 6.70 -40.57
N LEU A 23 -5.64 6.31 -39.55
CA LEU A 23 -4.20 6.47 -39.56
C LEU A 23 -3.50 5.44 -40.47
N TYR A 24 -4.07 4.24 -40.58
CA TYR A 24 -3.54 3.11 -41.33
C TYR A 24 -4.61 2.51 -42.26
N PRO A 25 -4.96 3.15 -43.38
CA PRO A 25 -6.13 2.75 -44.24
C PRO A 25 -6.07 1.32 -44.80
N GLY A 26 -4.88 0.70 -44.84
CA GLY A 26 -4.71 -0.67 -45.31
C GLY A 26 -4.67 -1.74 -44.23
N ALA A 27 -4.78 -1.36 -42.96
CA ALA A 27 -4.63 -2.26 -41.83
C ALA A 27 -5.86 -3.16 -41.63
N LYS A 28 -5.61 -4.43 -41.32
CA LYS A 28 -6.63 -5.40 -40.93
C LYS A 28 -6.82 -5.33 -39.41
N VAL A 29 -7.86 -4.65 -38.97
CA VAL A 29 -8.18 -4.45 -37.55
C VAL A 29 -9.34 -5.37 -37.16
N LEU A 30 -9.13 -6.20 -36.17
CA LEU A 30 -10.19 -6.95 -35.50
C LEU A 30 -10.56 -6.23 -34.19
N TYR A 31 -11.78 -5.78 -34.06
CA TYR A 31 -12.26 -5.18 -32.82
C TYR A 31 -13.51 -5.87 -32.31
N MET A 32 -13.65 -5.91 -30.98
CA MET A 32 -14.84 -6.51 -30.37
C MET A 32 -15.94 -5.46 -30.28
N GLY A 33 -16.96 -5.60 -31.09
CA GLY A 33 -18.14 -4.75 -31.08
C GLY A 33 -18.99 -4.91 -29.82
N LYS A 34 -19.95 -4.02 -29.64
CA LYS A 34 -20.79 -3.96 -28.40
C LYS A 34 -21.64 -5.20 -28.20
N THR A 35 -22.24 -5.72 -29.24
CA THR A 35 -23.06 -6.95 -29.22
C THR A 35 -22.23 -8.22 -28.94
N GLU A 36 -21.00 -8.28 -29.45
CA GLU A 36 -20.06 -9.37 -29.19
C GLU A 36 -19.49 -9.34 -27.76
N SER A 37 -19.50 -8.15 -27.14
CA SER A 37 -18.93 -7.97 -25.80
C SER A 37 -19.79 -8.50 -24.65
N ASP A 38 -21.04 -8.87 -24.84
CA ASP A 38 -21.99 -9.24 -23.79
C ASP A 38 -22.21 -10.76 -23.66
N SER A 39 -21.84 -11.54 -24.69
CA SER A 39 -21.96 -13.00 -24.70
C SER A 39 -20.60 -13.70 -24.54
N THR A 40 -20.57 -14.77 -23.75
CA THR A 40 -19.36 -15.61 -23.58
C THR A 40 -19.03 -16.37 -24.86
N ASP A 41 -20.04 -16.84 -25.59
CA ASP A 41 -19.85 -17.59 -26.83
C ASP A 41 -19.35 -16.69 -27.97
N ALA A 42 -19.89 -15.46 -28.06
CA ALA A 42 -19.37 -14.47 -29.01
C ALA A 42 -17.92 -14.06 -28.70
N ALA A 43 -17.54 -14.01 -27.41
CA ALA A 43 -16.14 -13.77 -27.03
C ALA A 43 -15.23 -14.94 -27.44
N ARG A 44 -15.69 -16.22 -27.32
CA ARG A 44 -14.94 -17.39 -27.80
C ARG A 44 -14.76 -17.37 -29.32
N GLU A 45 -15.81 -17.05 -30.06
CA GLU A 45 -15.74 -16.89 -31.51
C GLU A 45 -14.77 -15.78 -31.92
N PHE A 46 -14.84 -14.62 -31.26
CA PHE A 46 -13.93 -13.50 -31.48
C PHE A 46 -12.46 -13.91 -31.28
N PHE A 47 -12.14 -14.55 -30.14
CA PHE A 47 -10.78 -15.02 -29.91
C PHE A 47 -10.35 -16.14 -30.85
N GLY A 48 -11.28 -16.99 -31.31
CA GLY A 48 -11.02 -17.94 -32.38
C GLY A 48 -10.66 -17.26 -33.70
N ARG A 49 -11.33 -16.17 -34.07
CA ARG A 49 -10.98 -15.33 -35.23
C ARG A 49 -9.63 -14.63 -35.01
N ALA A 50 -9.39 -14.13 -33.79
CA ALA A 50 -8.10 -13.50 -33.45
C ALA A 50 -6.93 -14.50 -33.57
N ALA A 51 -7.11 -15.74 -33.17
CA ALA A 51 -6.08 -16.78 -33.25
C ALA A 51 -5.73 -17.15 -34.69
N ASN A 52 -6.75 -17.36 -35.53
CA ASN A 52 -6.59 -17.90 -36.88
C ASN A 52 -6.37 -16.84 -37.98
N GLY A 53 -6.63 -15.55 -37.68
CA GLY A 53 -6.48 -14.48 -38.68
C GLY A 53 -5.12 -13.81 -38.59
N ASP A 54 -4.74 -13.20 -39.72
CA ASP A 54 -3.60 -12.31 -39.82
C ASP A 54 -4.08 -10.86 -39.62
N TRP A 55 -3.90 -10.36 -38.37
CA TRP A 55 -4.43 -9.06 -37.94
C TRP A 55 -3.28 -8.11 -37.59
N ASP A 56 -3.34 -6.90 -38.14
CA ASP A 56 -2.40 -5.82 -37.79
C ASP A 56 -2.68 -5.24 -36.41
N ALA A 57 -3.92 -5.34 -35.93
CA ALA A 57 -4.28 -5.04 -34.55
C ALA A 57 -5.55 -5.81 -34.11
N VAL A 58 -5.58 -6.23 -32.85
CA VAL A 58 -6.76 -6.79 -32.19
C VAL A 58 -7.12 -5.87 -31.03
N ILE A 59 -8.34 -5.31 -31.03
CA ILE A 59 -8.80 -4.34 -30.03
C ILE A 59 -9.89 -4.95 -29.17
N VAL A 60 -9.69 -4.95 -27.85
CA VAL A 60 -10.63 -5.54 -26.88
C VAL A 60 -10.90 -4.60 -25.72
N SER A 61 -12.04 -4.77 -25.06
CA SER A 61 -12.31 -4.09 -23.81
C SER A 61 -11.52 -4.69 -22.64
N GLY A 62 -11.19 -3.85 -21.62
CA GLY A 62 -10.50 -4.30 -20.41
C GLY A 62 -11.20 -5.48 -19.71
N SER A 63 -12.56 -5.47 -19.66
CA SER A 63 -13.32 -6.56 -19.04
C SER A 63 -13.14 -7.91 -19.76
N ARG A 64 -13.01 -7.89 -21.09
CA ARG A 64 -12.79 -9.09 -21.88
C ARG A 64 -11.35 -9.57 -21.83
N PHE A 65 -10.41 -8.62 -21.79
CA PHE A 65 -9.01 -8.92 -21.53
C PHE A 65 -8.79 -9.60 -20.17
N ASP A 66 -9.52 -9.15 -19.13
CA ASP A 66 -9.43 -9.71 -17.78
C ASP A 66 -9.93 -11.18 -17.71
N MET A 67 -10.85 -11.55 -18.62
CA MET A 67 -11.37 -12.93 -18.74
C MET A 67 -10.47 -13.87 -19.55
N LEU A 68 -9.52 -13.35 -20.30
CA LEU A 68 -8.60 -14.13 -21.10
C LEU A 68 -7.43 -14.59 -20.24
N ASP A 69 -7.38 -15.86 -19.93
CA ASP A 69 -6.40 -16.45 -19.04
C ASP A 69 -5.15 -16.98 -19.76
N LEU A 70 -4.04 -17.10 -19.04
CA LEU A 70 -2.91 -17.93 -19.46
C LEU A 70 -3.25 -19.43 -19.28
N SER A 71 -2.56 -20.32 -20.01
CA SER A 71 -2.68 -21.77 -19.81
C SER A 71 -2.34 -22.19 -18.39
N GLN A 72 -2.83 -23.36 -17.99
CA GLN A 72 -2.53 -23.89 -16.65
C GLN A 72 -1.02 -24.04 -16.43
N GLU A 73 -0.30 -24.49 -17.46
CA GLU A 73 1.13 -24.68 -17.44
C GLU A 73 1.88 -23.34 -17.21
N ARG A 74 1.46 -22.27 -17.88
CA ARG A 74 2.04 -20.93 -17.69
C ARG A 74 1.70 -20.33 -16.33
N LYS A 75 0.46 -20.46 -15.88
CA LYS A 75 0.07 -20.06 -14.52
C LYS A 75 0.86 -20.78 -13.45
N GLU A 76 1.12 -22.08 -13.64
CA GLU A 76 1.94 -22.85 -12.70
C GLU A 76 3.38 -22.32 -12.61
N VAL A 77 4.02 -22.04 -13.76
CA VAL A 77 5.35 -21.44 -13.81
C VAL A 77 5.39 -20.10 -13.09
N TYR A 78 4.43 -19.23 -13.38
CA TYR A 78 4.30 -17.93 -12.73
C TYR A 78 4.13 -18.06 -11.21
N LEU A 79 3.21 -18.92 -10.74
CA LEU A 79 2.96 -19.12 -9.31
C LEU A 79 4.19 -19.70 -8.58
N LYS A 80 4.93 -20.62 -9.21
CA LYS A 80 6.17 -21.16 -8.66
C LYS A 80 7.24 -20.06 -8.52
N ARG A 81 7.40 -19.21 -9.52
CA ARG A 81 8.32 -18.07 -9.47
C ARG A 81 7.93 -17.11 -8.34
N ARG A 82 6.67 -16.73 -8.25
CA ARG A 82 6.15 -15.89 -7.16
C ARG A 82 6.39 -16.50 -5.79
N ARG A 83 6.18 -17.80 -5.64
CA ARG A 83 6.47 -18.51 -4.39
C ARG A 83 7.94 -18.37 -3.99
N MET A 84 8.84 -18.50 -4.94
CA MET A 84 10.29 -18.34 -4.66
C MET A 84 10.65 -16.90 -4.27
N GLU A 85 10.03 -15.91 -4.90
CA GLU A 85 10.19 -14.50 -4.52
C GLU A 85 9.76 -14.25 -3.07
N PHE A 86 8.59 -14.78 -2.66
CA PHE A 86 8.11 -14.64 -1.29
C PHE A 86 8.96 -15.42 -0.26
N LEU A 87 9.48 -16.58 -0.62
CA LEU A 87 10.39 -17.33 0.26
C LEU A 87 11.69 -16.55 0.49
N ARG A 88 12.28 -15.95 -0.54
CA ARG A 88 13.46 -15.08 -0.40
C ARG A 88 13.16 -13.85 0.44
N ALA A 89 12.05 -13.16 0.14
CA ALA A 89 11.64 -12.00 0.94
C ALA A 89 11.38 -12.35 2.41
N LYS A 90 10.91 -13.57 2.69
CA LYS A 90 10.75 -14.09 4.05
C LYS A 90 12.09 -14.31 4.74
N GLU A 91 13.06 -14.92 4.05
CA GLU A 91 14.42 -15.12 4.56
C GLU A 91 15.07 -13.77 4.90
N ASP A 92 15.01 -12.80 3.98
CA ASP A 92 15.51 -11.44 4.20
C ASP A 92 14.82 -10.74 5.40
N ALA A 93 13.49 -10.90 5.53
CA ALA A 93 12.74 -10.33 6.65
C ALA A 93 13.09 -11.00 8.00
N GLN A 94 13.38 -12.29 8.00
CA GLN A 94 13.84 -13.03 9.20
C GLN A 94 15.22 -12.57 9.65
N GLU A 95 16.14 -12.35 8.71
CA GLU A 95 17.49 -11.86 9.01
C GLU A 95 17.46 -10.42 9.57
N ASN A 96 16.52 -9.59 9.13
CA ASN A 96 16.38 -8.19 9.55
C ASN A 96 15.44 -7.96 10.74
N GLY A 97 14.92 -9.03 11.39
CA GLY A 97 14.15 -8.94 12.64
C GLY A 97 12.67 -8.54 12.50
N GLY A 98 12.12 -8.53 11.30
CA GLY A 98 10.73 -8.10 11.01
C GLY A 98 9.67 -9.18 11.23
N THR A 99 9.30 -9.47 12.48
CA THR A 99 8.33 -10.55 12.83
C THR A 99 6.95 -10.41 12.21
N PHE A 100 6.43 -9.19 12.05
CA PHE A 100 5.12 -8.95 11.45
C PHE A 100 5.11 -9.18 9.94
N SER A 101 6.17 -8.78 9.26
CA SER A 101 6.33 -9.01 7.81
C SER A 101 6.46 -10.50 7.49
N VAL A 102 7.12 -11.28 8.35
CA VAL A 102 7.31 -12.73 8.19
C VAL A 102 5.97 -13.46 8.17
N LYS A 103 5.05 -13.18 9.09
CA LYS A 103 3.72 -13.82 9.14
C LYS A 103 2.90 -13.57 7.87
N LYS A 104 2.91 -12.34 7.36
CA LYS A 104 2.20 -12.02 6.10
C LYS A 104 2.80 -12.71 4.89
N LEU A 105 4.13 -12.79 4.82
CA LEU A 105 4.81 -13.51 3.74
C LEU A 105 4.55 -15.02 3.80
N GLU A 106 4.47 -15.61 5.00
CA GLU A 106 4.04 -17.01 5.19
C GLU A 106 2.62 -17.26 4.71
N GLU A 107 1.70 -16.35 5.02
CA GLU A 107 0.32 -16.41 4.56
C GLU A 107 0.23 -16.36 3.03
N GLU A 108 1.03 -15.48 2.38
CA GLU A 108 1.07 -15.43 0.93
C GLU A 108 1.68 -16.70 0.30
N VAL A 109 2.73 -17.27 0.87
CA VAL A 109 3.27 -18.57 0.43
C VAL A 109 2.19 -19.66 0.55
N LYS A 110 1.42 -19.70 1.65
CA LYS A 110 0.30 -20.61 1.83
C LYS A 110 -0.77 -20.40 0.77
N ASN A 111 -1.18 -19.16 0.52
CA ASN A 111 -2.17 -18.81 -0.50
C ASN A 111 -1.74 -19.27 -1.90
N ILE A 112 -0.45 -19.11 -2.25
CA ILE A 112 0.09 -19.57 -3.54
C ILE A 112 0.07 -21.11 -3.61
N ASN A 113 0.41 -21.81 -2.54
CA ASN A 113 0.33 -23.27 -2.51
C ASN A 113 -1.11 -23.78 -2.69
N GLU A 114 -2.09 -23.08 -2.09
CA GLU A 114 -3.52 -23.38 -2.31
C GLU A 114 -3.95 -23.11 -3.76
N LYS A 115 -3.50 -21.99 -4.36
CA LYS A 115 -3.74 -21.72 -5.79
C LYS A 115 -3.13 -22.79 -6.69
N LEU A 116 -1.91 -23.23 -6.41
CA LEU A 116 -1.25 -24.33 -7.13
C LEU A 116 -2.02 -25.65 -7.00
N SER A 117 -2.48 -25.99 -5.80
CA SER A 117 -3.30 -27.19 -5.57
C SER A 117 -4.63 -27.13 -6.31
N LYS A 118 -5.31 -25.98 -6.30
CA LYS A 118 -6.55 -25.77 -7.06
C LYS A 118 -6.30 -25.87 -8.56
N LEU A 119 -5.20 -25.31 -9.07
CA LEU A 119 -4.85 -25.36 -10.48
C LEU A 119 -4.68 -26.82 -10.96
N HIS A 120 -4.03 -27.67 -10.15
CA HIS A 120 -3.86 -29.10 -10.47
C HIS A 120 -5.16 -29.92 -10.38
N SER A 121 -6.11 -29.51 -9.54
CA SER A 121 -7.39 -30.21 -9.36
C SER A 121 -8.51 -29.74 -10.29
N SER A 122 -8.33 -28.59 -10.94
CA SER A 122 -9.32 -28.02 -11.85
C SER A 122 -9.24 -28.66 -13.24
N PRO A 123 -10.38 -28.98 -13.91
CA PRO A 123 -10.35 -29.42 -15.29
C PRO A 123 -9.72 -28.33 -16.16
N LYS A 124 -9.04 -28.71 -17.24
CA LYS A 124 -8.51 -27.76 -18.22
C LYS A 124 -9.64 -26.87 -18.70
N THR A 125 -9.39 -25.56 -18.68
CA THR A 125 -10.38 -24.58 -19.14
C THR A 125 -10.68 -24.83 -20.62
N GLU A 126 -11.96 -24.99 -20.95
CA GLU A 126 -12.40 -25.06 -22.36
C GLU A 126 -12.29 -23.65 -22.96
N GLY A 127 -11.35 -23.43 -23.84
CA GLY A 127 -11.14 -22.15 -24.53
C GLY A 127 -9.66 -21.92 -24.88
N LEU A 128 -9.41 -21.01 -25.81
CA LEU A 128 -8.07 -20.62 -26.19
C LEU A 128 -7.44 -19.77 -25.05
N SER A 129 -6.24 -20.11 -24.66
CA SER A 129 -5.42 -19.33 -23.74
C SER A 129 -4.79 -18.11 -24.43
N PHE A 130 -4.33 -17.15 -23.65
CA PHE A 130 -3.68 -15.94 -24.15
C PHE A 130 -2.50 -16.24 -25.09
N GLU A 131 -1.65 -17.21 -24.73
CA GLU A 131 -0.51 -17.63 -25.55
C GLU A 131 -0.92 -18.40 -26.81
N GLU A 132 -2.00 -19.20 -26.77
CA GLU A 132 -2.47 -19.95 -27.95
C GLU A 132 -3.05 -19.02 -29.02
N ILE A 133 -3.60 -17.86 -28.66
CA ILE A 133 -4.03 -16.84 -29.59
C ILE A 133 -2.81 -16.20 -30.28
N GLY A 134 -1.65 -16.20 -29.63
CA GLY A 134 -0.39 -15.78 -30.20
C GLY A 134 -0.16 -14.27 -30.16
N PHE A 135 -0.72 -13.56 -29.18
CA PHE A 135 -0.40 -12.16 -28.95
C PHE A 135 1.07 -12.00 -28.54
N ASP A 136 1.78 -11.11 -29.21
CA ASP A 136 3.20 -10.86 -28.98
C ASP A 136 3.51 -9.41 -28.56
N TYR A 137 2.51 -8.54 -28.57
CA TYR A 137 2.61 -7.14 -28.16
C TYR A 137 1.34 -6.70 -27.45
N LEU A 138 1.48 -5.88 -26.40
CA LEU A 138 0.36 -5.41 -25.58
C LEU A 138 0.40 -3.89 -25.43
N PHE A 139 -0.70 -3.26 -25.83
CA PHE A 139 -0.99 -1.86 -25.55
C PHE A 139 -2.14 -1.79 -24.56
N VAL A 140 -1.99 -1.02 -23.48
CA VAL A 140 -3.06 -0.83 -22.48
C VAL A 140 -3.33 0.66 -22.36
N ASP A 141 -4.51 1.07 -22.80
CA ASP A 141 -5.01 2.42 -22.61
C ASP A 141 -5.69 2.55 -21.25
N GLU A 142 -5.65 3.74 -20.67
CA GLU A 142 -6.10 4.04 -19.31
C GLU A 142 -5.51 3.06 -18.28
N ALA A 143 -4.18 2.83 -18.37
CA ALA A 143 -3.47 1.85 -17.57
C ALA A 143 -3.53 2.09 -16.05
N HIS A 144 -3.91 3.30 -15.62
CA HIS A 144 -4.18 3.62 -14.21
C HIS A 144 -5.28 2.73 -13.60
N ASN A 145 -6.14 2.11 -14.41
CA ASN A 145 -7.13 1.13 -13.94
C ASN A 145 -6.50 -0.14 -13.36
N TYR A 146 -5.22 -0.39 -13.60
CA TYR A 146 -4.46 -1.55 -13.12
C TYR A 146 -3.42 -1.20 -12.02
N LYS A 147 -3.41 0.04 -11.54
CA LYS A 147 -2.46 0.53 -10.54
C LYS A 147 -2.55 -0.16 -9.18
N ASN A 148 -3.70 -0.77 -8.85
CA ASN A 148 -3.99 -1.44 -7.58
C ASN A 148 -3.39 -2.86 -7.52
N LEU A 149 -2.10 -2.98 -7.83
CA LEU A 149 -1.36 -4.22 -7.67
C LEU A 149 -0.98 -4.39 -6.19
N PRO A 150 -1.25 -5.55 -5.57
CA PRO A 150 -0.94 -5.75 -4.16
C PRO A 150 0.54 -5.57 -3.85
N THR A 151 0.84 -4.85 -2.76
CA THR A 151 2.16 -4.71 -2.18
C THR A 151 2.31 -5.61 -0.97
N TYR A 152 3.52 -6.15 -0.74
CA TYR A 152 3.78 -7.14 0.29
C TYR A 152 4.96 -6.70 1.17
N GLY A 153 4.98 -7.20 2.41
CA GLY A 153 6.05 -6.93 3.37
C GLY A 153 5.84 -5.66 4.20
N LEU A 154 5.09 -4.68 3.69
CA LEU A 154 4.76 -3.44 4.38
C LEU A 154 3.31 -3.06 4.04
N THR A 155 2.55 -2.62 5.04
CA THR A 155 1.18 -2.16 4.84
C THR A 155 1.13 -0.66 5.05
N ILE A 156 0.99 0.08 3.96
CA ILE A 156 0.91 1.55 3.98
C ILE A 156 -0.50 1.96 3.59
N ALA A 157 -1.10 2.88 4.32
CA ALA A 157 -2.38 3.47 3.98
C ALA A 157 -2.27 4.16 2.60
N GLY A 158 -3.33 4.08 1.79
CA GLY A 158 -3.29 4.56 0.40
C GLY A 158 -2.72 3.55 -0.61
N MET A 159 -1.92 2.55 -0.16
CA MET A 159 -1.48 1.43 -1.00
C MET A 159 -2.41 0.24 -0.85
N THR A 160 -2.72 -0.41 -1.97
CA THR A 160 -3.63 -1.57 -1.96
C THR A 160 -2.94 -2.79 -1.36
N SER A 161 -3.47 -3.30 -0.25
CA SER A 161 -3.10 -4.60 0.32
C SER A 161 -4.07 -5.72 -0.09
N SER A 162 -5.24 -5.36 -0.65
CA SER A 162 -6.25 -6.31 -1.11
C SER A 162 -5.93 -6.85 -2.50
N LYS A 163 -6.25 -8.12 -2.74
CA LYS A 163 -6.01 -8.77 -4.03
C LYS A 163 -6.94 -8.18 -5.09
N SER A 164 -6.36 -7.55 -6.10
CA SER A 164 -7.04 -7.19 -7.33
C SER A 164 -6.76 -8.26 -8.38
N ASN A 165 -7.73 -9.14 -8.62
CA ASN A 165 -7.60 -10.19 -9.64
C ASN A 165 -7.25 -9.61 -11.01
N ARG A 166 -7.80 -8.44 -11.33
CA ARG A 166 -7.55 -7.71 -12.57
C ARG A 166 -6.08 -7.31 -12.74
N SER A 167 -5.50 -6.70 -11.70
CA SER A 167 -4.10 -6.27 -11.73
C SER A 167 -3.13 -7.43 -11.70
N GLU A 168 -3.43 -8.50 -10.93
CA GLU A 168 -2.61 -9.73 -10.92
C GLU A 168 -2.65 -10.42 -12.28
N SER A 169 -3.81 -10.55 -12.93
CA SER A 169 -3.96 -11.13 -14.26
C SER A 169 -3.16 -10.38 -15.33
N LEU A 170 -3.15 -9.04 -15.26
CA LEU A 170 -2.31 -8.22 -16.14
C LEU A 170 -0.82 -8.50 -15.89
N LEU A 171 -0.39 -8.59 -14.63
CA LEU A 171 1.01 -8.85 -14.28
C LEU A 171 1.48 -10.22 -14.79
N GLU A 172 0.63 -11.24 -14.69
CA GLU A 172 0.91 -12.57 -15.26
C GLU A 172 1.16 -12.50 -16.76
N LYS A 173 0.27 -11.82 -17.50
CA LYS A 173 0.40 -11.65 -18.96
C LYS A 173 1.61 -10.78 -19.33
N CYS A 174 1.88 -9.70 -18.59
CA CYS A 174 3.08 -8.90 -18.78
C CYS A 174 4.35 -9.72 -18.56
N THR A 175 4.37 -10.58 -17.52
CA THR A 175 5.52 -11.46 -17.25
C THR A 175 5.77 -12.41 -18.44
N TYR A 176 4.71 -13.05 -18.95
CA TYR A 176 4.80 -13.91 -20.13
C TYR A 176 5.30 -13.15 -21.37
N LEU A 177 4.69 -12.00 -21.67
CA LEU A 177 5.09 -11.19 -22.83
C LEU A 177 6.54 -10.73 -22.74
N ARG A 178 7.02 -10.37 -21.56
CA ARG A 178 8.42 -9.97 -21.34
C ARG A 178 9.40 -11.12 -21.64
N GLU A 179 9.04 -12.35 -21.28
CA GLU A 179 9.85 -13.53 -21.61
C GLU A 179 10.03 -13.71 -23.12
N ILE A 180 8.97 -13.55 -23.92
CA ILE A 180 9.01 -13.73 -25.38
C ILE A 180 9.55 -12.49 -26.13
N GLY A 181 9.36 -11.29 -25.59
CA GLY A 181 9.68 -10.01 -26.24
C GLY A 181 10.89 -9.30 -25.64
N HIS A 182 11.65 -9.95 -24.77
CA HIS A 182 12.81 -9.37 -24.07
C HIS A 182 12.50 -8.00 -23.43
N GLY A 183 11.29 -7.84 -22.89
CA GLY A 183 10.84 -6.66 -22.16
C GLY A 183 10.48 -5.43 -23.01
N ARG A 184 10.32 -5.55 -24.32
CA ARG A 184 10.09 -4.42 -25.24
C ARG A 184 8.71 -4.40 -25.91
N ASN A 185 7.80 -5.24 -25.46
CA ASN A 185 6.53 -5.50 -26.14
C ASN A 185 5.29 -5.14 -25.28
N ILE A 186 5.47 -4.25 -24.30
CA ILE A 186 4.40 -3.78 -23.43
C ILE A 186 4.43 -2.26 -23.40
N VAL A 187 3.29 -1.64 -23.72
CA VAL A 187 3.11 -0.20 -23.69
C VAL A 187 1.86 0.13 -22.87
N PHE A 188 2.02 0.96 -21.88
CA PHE A 188 0.93 1.53 -21.10
C PHE A 188 0.75 3.00 -21.46
N ALA A 189 -0.50 3.42 -21.63
CA ALA A 189 -0.88 4.81 -21.85
C ALA A 189 -1.82 5.25 -20.71
N THR A 190 -1.58 6.40 -20.12
CA THR A 190 -2.44 7.00 -19.10
C THR A 190 -2.16 8.49 -18.96
N GLY A 191 -3.22 9.29 -18.78
CA GLY A 191 -3.08 10.70 -18.39
C GLY A 191 -2.78 10.89 -16.91
N THR A 192 -2.92 9.83 -16.07
CA THR A 192 -2.86 9.93 -14.61
C THR A 192 -2.12 8.74 -14.01
N PRO A 193 -0.76 8.71 -14.12
CA PRO A 193 0.04 7.60 -13.61
C PRO A 193 -0.01 7.48 -12.07
N VAL A 194 -0.29 8.58 -11.38
CA VAL A 194 -0.44 8.67 -9.92
C VAL A 194 -1.75 9.38 -9.61
N THR A 195 -2.54 8.83 -8.68
CA THR A 195 -3.81 9.42 -8.25
C THR A 195 -3.96 9.53 -6.75
N ASN A 196 -3.43 8.58 -5.97
CA ASN A 196 -3.60 8.53 -4.52
C ASN A 196 -2.27 8.75 -3.78
N THR A 197 -1.23 8.05 -4.16
CA THR A 197 0.09 8.12 -3.53
C THR A 197 1.20 7.86 -4.55
N MET A 198 2.36 8.45 -4.33
CA MET A 198 3.55 8.20 -5.15
C MET A 198 3.97 6.71 -5.16
N GLY A 199 3.59 5.94 -4.15
CA GLY A 199 3.80 4.49 -4.12
C GLY A 199 3.18 3.75 -5.33
N GLU A 200 2.19 4.34 -6.02
CA GLU A 200 1.62 3.77 -7.24
C GLU A 200 2.66 3.65 -8.38
N LEU A 201 3.71 4.50 -8.38
CA LEU A 201 4.82 4.40 -9.33
C LEU A 201 5.59 3.08 -9.19
N TYR A 202 5.73 2.55 -7.96
CA TYR A 202 6.31 1.23 -7.75
C TYR A 202 5.53 0.15 -8.51
N ASN A 203 4.21 0.20 -8.49
CA ASN A 203 3.39 -0.76 -9.20
C ASN A 203 3.55 -0.66 -10.73
N MET A 204 3.67 0.56 -11.26
CA MET A 204 3.96 0.75 -12.70
C MET A 204 5.36 0.22 -13.06
N GLN A 205 6.36 0.42 -12.20
CA GLN A 205 7.70 -0.16 -12.40
C GLN A 205 7.66 -1.70 -12.41
N ARG A 206 6.85 -2.33 -11.57
CA ARG A 206 6.69 -3.80 -11.54
C ARG A 206 6.16 -4.35 -12.85
N TYR A 207 5.27 -3.63 -13.53
CA TYR A 207 4.77 -4.02 -14.85
C TYR A 207 5.80 -3.79 -15.95
N LEU A 208 6.44 -2.64 -15.97
CA LEU A 208 7.16 -2.13 -17.13
C LEU A 208 8.68 -2.29 -17.04
N ALA A 209 9.24 -2.27 -15.84
CA ALA A 209 10.69 -2.27 -15.62
C ALA A 209 11.14 -3.09 -14.39
N PRO A 210 10.66 -4.35 -14.19
CA PRO A 210 11.06 -5.17 -13.02
C PRO A 210 12.58 -5.41 -12.97
N GLU A 211 13.26 -5.51 -14.11
CA GLU A 211 14.71 -5.68 -14.16
C GLU A 211 15.47 -4.44 -13.67
N LEU A 212 14.88 -3.26 -13.80
CA LEU A 212 15.44 -2.03 -13.23
C LEU A 212 15.37 -2.07 -11.71
N LEU A 213 14.20 -2.47 -11.16
CA LEU A 213 14.02 -2.67 -9.73
C LEU A 213 15.01 -3.70 -9.18
N GLU A 214 15.22 -4.82 -9.88
CA GLU A 214 16.16 -5.87 -9.48
C GLU A 214 17.60 -5.35 -9.46
N ARG A 215 18.05 -4.68 -10.51
CA ARG A 215 19.40 -4.09 -10.59
C ARG A 215 19.68 -3.06 -9.52
N GLN A 216 18.66 -2.33 -9.06
CA GLN A 216 18.76 -1.32 -8.01
C GLN A 216 18.58 -1.89 -6.60
N GLY A 217 18.27 -3.19 -6.44
CA GLY A 217 17.95 -3.80 -5.15
C GLY A 217 16.59 -3.37 -4.59
N LEU A 218 15.68 -2.86 -5.43
CA LEU A 218 14.38 -2.29 -5.06
C LEU A 218 13.20 -3.19 -5.45
N SER A 219 13.44 -4.48 -5.66
CA SER A 219 12.39 -5.45 -6.06
C SER A 219 11.33 -5.65 -4.99
N SER A 220 11.67 -5.51 -3.71
CA SER A 220 10.72 -5.57 -2.62
C SER A 220 10.10 -4.19 -2.35
N PHE A 221 8.79 -4.17 -2.02
CA PHE A 221 8.12 -2.92 -1.69
C PHE A 221 8.73 -2.20 -0.49
N PRO A 222 9.12 -2.88 0.62
CA PRO A 222 9.82 -2.23 1.71
C PRO A 222 11.11 -1.53 1.29
N SER A 223 11.97 -2.18 0.48
CA SER A 223 13.22 -1.56 0.00
C SER A 223 12.95 -0.30 -0.81
N TRP A 224 11.97 -0.34 -1.72
CA TRP A 224 11.56 0.81 -2.50
C TRP A 224 10.98 1.92 -1.61
N ALA A 225 10.09 1.56 -0.70
CA ALA A 225 9.39 2.49 0.17
C ALA A 225 10.35 3.26 1.09
N PHE A 226 11.34 2.59 1.69
CA PHE A 226 12.35 3.25 2.54
C PHE A 226 13.38 4.05 1.74
N THR A 227 13.60 3.71 0.46
CA THR A 227 14.51 4.48 -0.40
C THR A 227 13.93 5.80 -0.85
N PHE A 228 12.60 5.85 -1.07
CA PHE A 228 11.96 7.02 -1.65
C PHE A 228 10.94 7.70 -0.74
N GLY A 229 10.53 7.07 0.36
CA GLY A 229 9.51 7.61 1.25
C GLY A 229 9.90 7.59 2.72
N THR A 230 9.42 8.59 3.44
CA THR A 230 9.39 8.60 4.90
C THR A 230 8.05 8.00 5.32
N ILE A 231 8.11 6.98 6.18
CA ILE A 231 6.93 6.26 6.66
C ILE A 231 6.79 6.58 8.13
N GLU A 232 5.62 7.06 8.51
CA GLU A 232 5.29 7.37 9.89
C GLU A 232 4.01 6.65 10.32
N ASP A 233 3.91 6.38 11.61
CA ASP A 233 2.70 5.83 12.19
C ASP A 233 1.69 6.97 12.39
N SER A 234 0.58 6.90 11.68
CA SER A 234 -0.54 7.83 11.76
C SER A 234 -1.71 7.18 12.47
N MET A 235 -2.31 7.92 13.38
CA MET A 235 -3.54 7.51 14.05
C MET A 235 -4.77 7.87 13.23
N GLU A 236 -5.52 6.85 12.86
CA GLU A 236 -6.77 7.02 12.14
C GLU A 236 -7.95 6.48 12.91
N ILE A 237 -9.08 7.13 12.75
CA ILE A 237 -10.35 6.58 13.25
C ILE A 237 -10.64 5.30 12.44
N LYS A 238 -10.97 4.21 13.14
CA LYS A 238 -11.37 2.96 12.47
C LYS A 238 -12.56 3.21 11.54
N PRO A 239 -12.66 2.52 10.40
CA PRO A 239 -13.79 2.67 9.49
C PRO A 239 -15.14 2.46 10.14
N GLU A 240 -15.19 1.61 11.17
CA GLU A 240 -16.39 1.29 11.96
C GLU A 240 -16.75 2.40 12.97
N GLY A 241 -15.96 3.47 13.09
CA GLY A 241 -16.19 4.55 14.04
C GLY A 241 -15.84 4.24 15.50
N ASN A 242 -15.42 3.01 15.80
CA ASN A 242 -15.13 2.53 17.16
C ASN A 242 -13.65 2.66 17.52
N GLY A 243 -13.19 3.87 17.89
CA GLY A 243 -11.83 4.11 18.36
C GLY A 243 -10.81 4.36 17.25
N PHE A 244 -9.53 4.37 17.63
CA PHE A 244 -8.43 4.68 16.74
C PHE A 244 -7.64 3.43 16.36
N GLN A 245 -6.97 3.47 15.22
CA GLN A 245 -6.00 2.47 14.76
C GLN A 245 -4.73 3.16 14.29
N LEU A 246 -3.59 2.58 14.63
CA LEU A 246 -2.32 2.99 14.04
C LEU A 246 -2.23 2.45 12.62
N LYS A 247 -1.93 3.33 11.67
CA LYS A 247 -1.61 2.95 10.29
C LYS A 247 -0.33 3.61 9.85
N GLN A 248 0.49 2.86 9.18
CA GLN A 248 1.67 3.40 8.52
C GLN A 248 1.27 4.15 7.26
N ARG A 249 1.81 5.35 7.09
CA ARG A 249 1.61 6.20 5.92
C ARG A 249 2.92 6.72 5.38
N PHE A 250 2.95 6.99 4.10
CA PHE A 250 3.93 7.91 3.57
C PHE A 250 3.56 9.32 4.03
N THR A 251 4.49 10.01 4.66
CA THR A 251 4.35 11.43 5.03
C THR A 251 5.11 12.30 4.04
N LYS A 252 6.28 11.85 3.62
CA LYS A 252 7.12 12.56 2.66
C LYS A 252 7.74 11.61 1.65
N PHE A 253 7.96 12.11 0.46
CA PHE A 253 8.82 11.48 -0.52
C PHE A 253 10.13 12.25 -0.64
N HIS A 254 11.23 11.55 -0.72
CA HIS A 254 12.58 12.07 -0.89
C HIS A 254 13.27 11.36 -2.06
N ASN A 255 14.47 11.82 -2.43
CA ASN A 255 15.17 11.30 -3.61
C ASN A 255 14.31 11.34 -4.88
N LEU A 256 13.43 12.35 -5.00
CA LEU A 256 12.53 12.49 -6.15
C LEU A 256 13.24 12.60 -7.49
N PRO A 257 14.38 13.33 -7.62
CA PRO A 257 15.12 13.37 -8.88
C PRO A 257 15.61 11.99 -9.32
N GLU A 258 16.07 11.16 -8.38
CA GLU A 258 16.54 9.80 -8.61
C GLU A 258 15.38 8.89 -9.02
N LEU A 259 14.24 8.98 -8.33
CA LEU A 259 13.01 8.26 -8.66
C LEU A 259 12.54 8.63 -10.08
N MET A 260 12.44 9.91 -10.39
CA MET A 260 11.98 10.39 -11.69
C MET A 260 12.97 10.08 -12.81
N SER A 261 14.28 10.11 -12.52
CA SER A 261 15.31 9.67 -13.47
C SER A 261 15.15 8.18 -13.79
N ALA A 262 14.96 7.33 -12.78
CA ALA A 262 14.69 5.91 -12.98
C ALA A 262 13.38 5.69 -13.78
N TYR A 263 12.31 6.44 -13.45
CA TYR A 263 11.02 6.34 -14.13
C TYR A 263 11.13 6.72 -15.62
N ARG A 264 11.84 7.79 -15.94
CA ARG A 264 12.07 8.24 -17.32
C ARG A 264 12.89 7.30 -18.19
N THR A 265 13.55 6.30 -17.62
CA THR A 265 14.26 5.28 -18.42
C THR A 265 13.30 4.36 -19.20
N PHE A 266 12.05 4.24 -18.76
CA PHE A 266 11.03 3.40 -19.41
C PHE A 266 9.71 4.14 -19.70
N ALA A 267 9.55 5.38 -19.24
CA ALA A 267 8.36 6.20 -19.42
C ALA A 267 8.68 7.48 -20.18
N ASP A 268 7.85 7.80 -21.17
CA ASP A 268 7.83 9.10 -21.84
C ASP A 268 6.71 9.96 -21.21
N ILE A 269 7.10 11.11 -20.69
CA ILE A 269 6.21 12.04 -19.98
C ILE A 269 6.04 13.28 -20.83
N VAL A 270 4.83 13.44 -21.37
CA VAL A 270 4.45 14.59 -22.20
C VAL A 270 3.50 15.47 -21.41
N THR A 271 3.91 16.71 -21.15
CA THR A 271 3.08 17.73 -20.51
C THR A 271 2.70 18.81 -21.53
N GLN A 272 1.66 19.58 -21.22
CA GLN A 272 1.26 20.70 -22.08
C GLN A 272 2.39 21.69 -22.39
N GLU A 273 3.31 21.88 -21.43
CA GLU A 273 4.48 22.77 -21.60
C GLU A 273 5.49 22.22 -22.60
N THR A 274 5.52 20.88 -22.79
CA THR A 274 6.48 20.23 -23.68
C THR A 274 5.98 20.09 -25.12
N VAL A 275 4.67 20.27 -25.34
CA VAL A 275 4.05 20.10 -26.65
C VAL A 275 3.32 21.39 -27.03
N ASN A 276 3.73 22.03 -28.11
CA ASN A 276 3.04 23.20 -28.62
C ASN A 276 1.78 22.80 -29.41
N LEU A 277 0.76 22.33 -28.67
CA LEU A 277 -0.53 21.97 -29.26
C LEU A 277 -1.37 23.24 -29.47
N LYS A 278 -1.96 23.35 -30.67
CA LYS A 278 -2.92 24.40 -30.94
C LYS A 278 -4.26 24.05 -30.28
N VAL A 279 -4.39 24.42 -29.02
CA VAL A 279 -5.60 24.25 -28.20
C VAL A 279 -6.05 25.62 -27.68
N PRO A 280 -7.33 25.80 -27.32
CA PRO A 280 -7.84 27.06 -26.77
C PRO A 280 -7.12 27.47 -25.48
N ASP A 281 -6.95 28.77 -25.30
CA ASP A 281 -6.60 29.33 -23.98
C ASP A 281 -7.80 29.16 -23.05
N CYS A 282 -7.56 28.73 -21.83
CA CYS A 282 -8.60 28.47 -20.84
C CYS A 282 -8.51 29.44 -19.69
N GLU A 283 -9.57 30.18 -19.46
CA GLU A 283 -9.75 31.03 -18.29
C GLU A 283 -10.46 30.26 -17.20
N GLU A 284 -9.80 30.08 -16.07
CA GLU A 284 -10.36 29.42 -14.90
C GLU A 284 -11.07 30.45 -14.01
N ILE A 285 -12.36 30.22 -13.75
CA ILE A 285 -13.24 31.12 -13.03
C ILE A 285 -13.82 30.44 -11.80
N HIS A 286 -13.43 30.92 -10.62
CA HIS A 286 -13.94 30.44 -9.35
C HIS A 286 -15.10 31.34 -8.90
N ILE A 287 -16.29 30.77 -8.75
CA ILE A 287 -17.48 31.47 -8.27
C ILE A 287 -17.82 30.99 -6.87
N THR A 288 -17.60 31.83 -5.88
CA THR A 288 -17.95 31.56 -4.49
C THR A 288 -19.42 31.93 -4.27
N VAL A 289 -20.21 30.97 -3.82
CA VAL A 289 -21.65 31.15 -3.50
C VAL A 289 -21.81 31.06 -1.98
N PRO A 290 -22.39 32.08 -1.30
CA PRO A 290 -22.67 31.97 0.12
C PRO A 290 -23.61 30.80 0.40
N ALA A 291 -23.33 30.00 1.45
CA ALA A 291 -24.26 28.93 1.85
C ALA A 291 -25.58 29.49 2.33
N THR A 292 -26.68 28.82 2.00
CA THR A 292 -28.01 29.18 2.51
C THR A 292 -28.14 28.75 3.99
N PRO A 293 -29.11 29.36 4.73
CA PRO A 293 -29.38 28.96 6.11
C PRO A 293 -29.64 27.45 6.25
N GLU A 294 -30.36 26.85 5.31
CA GLU A 294 -30.67 25.43 5.26
C GLU A 294 -29.40 24.57 5.10
N GLN A 295 -28.49 24.99 4.23
CA GLN A 295 -27.19 24.32 4.06
C GLN A 295 -26.38 24.37 5.35
N LEU A 296 -26.29 25.54 6.00
CA LEU A 296 -25.53 25.69 7.24
C LEU A 296 -26.12 24.86 8.39
N GLU A 297 -27.44 24.74 8.47
CA GLU A 297 -28.09 23.87 9.47
C GLU A 297 -27.77 22.40 9.23
N GLU A 298 -27.84 21.93 7.98
CA GLU A 298 -27.49 20.56 7.65
C GLU A 298 -25.98 20.28 7.88
N VAL A 299 -25.10 21.21 7.59
CA VAL A 299 -23.67 21.09 7.88
C VAL A 299 -23.44 20.93 9.39
N LYS A 300 -24.17 21.66 10.26
CA LYS A 300 -24.13 21.47 11.73
C LYS A 300 -24.62 20.07 12.14
N ARG A 301 -25.71 19.56 11.53
CA ARG A 301 -26.20 18.20 11.79
C ARG A 301 -25.16 17.14 11.41
N LEU A 302 -24.48 17.33 10.28
CA LEU A 302 -23.37 16.46 9.87
C LEU A 302 -22.20 16.50 10.85
N GLY A 303 -21.90 17.67 11.42
CA GLY A 303 -20.95 17.84 12.51
C GLY A 303 -21.29 16.98 13.72
N ILE A 304 -22.54 17.04 14.19
CA ILE A 304 -23.02 16.21 15.32
C ILE A 304 -22.93 14.71 15.00
N ARG A 305 -23.26 14.30 13.77
CA ARG A 305 -23.07 12.89 13.34
C ARG A 305 -21.59 12.48 13.41
N GLY A 306 -20.67 13.37 12.99
CA GLY A 306 -19.23 13.16 13.07
C GLY A 306 -18.75 12.99 14.54
N GLU A 307 -19.28 13.77 15.47
CA GLU A 307 -19.01 13.62 16.92
C GLU A 307 -19.46 12.27 17.45
N ARG A 308 -20.64 11.80 17.06
CA ARG A 308 -21.14 10.48 17.45
C ARG A 308 -20.27 9.35 16.92
N VAL A 309 -19.83 9.43 15.66
CA VAL A 309 -18.90 8.48 15.07
C VAL A 309 -17.58 8.46 15.85
N ARG A 310 -17.04 9.64 16.21
CA ARG A 310 -15.82 9.75 17.00
C ARG A 310 -15.95 9.15 18.40
N ALA A 311 -17.10 9.38 19.04
CA ALA A 311 -17.39 8.86 20.38
C ALA A 311 -17.68 7.34 20.38
N GLY A 312 -17.68 6.67 19.22
CA GLY A 312 -18.02 5.26 19.10
C GLY A 312 -19.52 4.97 19.15
N ASN A 313 -20.36 5.99 19.07
CA ASN A 313 -21.82 5.92 19.13
C ASN A 313 -22.46 6.14 17.75
N ALA A 314 -21.85 5.63 16.70
CA ALA A 314 -22.36 5.73 15.33
C ALA A 314 -23.73 5.04 15.20
N GLU A 315 -24.68 5.69 14.52
CA GLU A 315 -25.98 5.13 14.21
C GLU A 315 -25.93 4.37 12.88
N GLY A 316 -26.35 3.10 12.87
CA GLY A 316 -26.40 2.30 11.65
C GLY A 316 -25.02 2.08 11.00
N ASN A 317 -24.89 2.44 9.73
CA ASN A 317 -23.65 2.36 8.95
C ASN A 317 -22.90 3.69 8.85
N ASP A 318 -23.16 4.63 9.77
CA ASP A 318 -22.57 5.96 9.74
C ASP A 318 -21.05 5.90 9.97
N ASN A 319 -20.32 6.54 9.06
CA ASN A 319 -18.87 6.70 9.14
C ASN A 319 -18.46 8.02 8.47
N LEU A 320 -17.23 8.47 8.67
CA LEU A 320 -16.77 9.75 8.14
C LEU A 320 -16.89 9.85 6.61
N LEU A 321 -16.73 8.74 5.89
CA LEU A 321 -16.85 8.73 4.42
C LEU A 321 -18.32 8.94 3.99
N ALA A 322 -19.26 8.30 4.69
CA ALA A 322 -20.70 8.50 4.44
C ALA A 322 -21.10 9.95 4.74
N ILE A 323 -20.67 10.49 5.88
CA ILE A 323 -20.92 11.89 6.30
C ILE A 323 -20.35 12.87 5.27
N THR A 324 -19.12 12.62 4.77
CA THR A 324 -18.53 13.42 3.71
C THR A 324 -19.34 13.36 2.43
N GLY A 325 -19.78 12.16 2.03
CA GLY A 325 -20.66 12.01 0.87
C GLY A 325 -21.97 12.76 1.00
N ASP A 326 -22.55 12.78 2.19
CA ASP A 326 -23.76 13.56 2.50
C ASP A 326 -23.47 15.06 2.51
N GLY A 327 -22.33 15.50 3.04
CA GLY A 327 -21.89 16.89 3.03
C GLY A 327 -21.73 17.45 1.61
N MET A 328 -21.25 16.65 0.66
CA MET A 328 -21.18 17.02 -0.75
C MET A 328 -22.56 17.14 -1.40
N LYS A 329 -23.55 16.34 -0.98
CA LYS A 329 -24.92 16.47 -1.45
C LYS A 329 -25.56 17.76 -0.90
N VAL A 330 -25.33 18.05 0.40
CA VAL A 330 -25.82 19.27 1.03
C VAL A 330 -25.23 20.52 0.40
N ALA A 331 -23.96 20.49 -0.02
CA ALA A 331 -23.35 21.61 -0.73
C ALA A 331 -24.07 21.93 -2.04
N LEU A 332 -24.48 20.91 -2.79
CA LEU A 332 -25.25 21.07 -4.03
C LEU A 332 -26.71 21.52 -3.76
N ASP A 333 -27.44 20.74 -2.95
CA ASP A 333 -28.81 21.01 -2.56
C ASP A 333 -29.23 20.07 -1.41
N PRO A 334 -29.69 20.61 -0.23
CA PRO A 334 -30.18 19.79 0.89
C PRO A 334 -31.32 18.83 0.52
N LYS A 335 -32.10 19.12 -0.53
CA LYS A 335 -33.14 18.21 -1.06
C LYS A 335 -32.61 16.83 -1.46
N LEU A 336 -31.35 16.70 -1.79
CA LEU A 336 -30.71 15.40 -2.07
C LEU A 336 -30.67 14.48 -0.86
N MET A 337 -30.68 15.07 0.34
CA MET A 337 -30.74 14.35 1.61
C MET A 337 -32.18 14.25 2.15
N HIS A 338 -32.96 15.28 1.94
CA HIS A 338 -34.30 15.47 2.44
C HIS A 338 -35.28 15.68 1.28
N PRO A 339 -35.82 14.61 0.70
CA PRO A 339 -36.71 14.69 -0.47
C PRO A 339 -37.97 15.57 -0.28
N GLU A 340 -38.34 15.79 0.98
CA GLU A 340 -39.47 16.66 1.39
C GLU A 340 -39.17 18.14 1.29
N PHE A 341 -37.90 18.55 1.12
CA PHE A 341 -37.55 19.96 0.95
C PHE A 341 -37.88 20.43 -0.48
N GLU A 342 -38.12 21.73 -0.63
CA GLU A 342 -38.16 22.33 -1.96
C GLU A 342 -36.75 22.50 -2.52
N PRO A 343 -36.58 22.54 -3.85
CA PRO A 343 -35.28 22.83 -4.46
C PRO A 343 -34.75 24.19 -3.99
N MET A 344 -33.49 24.22 -3.62
CA MET A 344 -32.84 25.39 -3.06
C MET A 344 -32.81 26.57 -4.02
N GLU A 345 -33.14 27.77 -3.56
CA GLU A 345 -32.96 29.03 -4.24
C GLU A 345 -31.65 29.70 -3.76
N GLY A 346 -31.03 30.48 -4.62
CA GLY A 346 -29.80 31.24 -4.30
C GLY A 346 -28.52 30.40 -4.21
N GLY A 347 -28.62 29.08 -4.44
CA GLY A 347 -27.49 28.18 -4.37
C GLY A 347 -26.69 28.07 -5.67
N GLU A 348 -25.71 27.12 -5.68
CA GLU A 348 -24.81 26.90 -6.82
C GLU A 348 -25.54 26.58 -8.13
N CYS A 349 -26.62 25.80 -8.06
CA CYS A 349 -27.42 25.46 -9.25
C CYS A 349 -28.02 26.70 -9.94
N GLU A 350 -28.54 27.66 -9.17
CA GLU A 350 -29.11 28.89 -9.73
C GLU A 350 -28.03 29.79 -10.31
N VAL A 351 -26.90 29.94 -9.59
CA VAL A 351 -25.76 30.73 -10.06
C VAL A 351 -25.18 30.12 -11.34
N CYS A 352 -25.04 28.80 -11.37
CA CYS A 352 -24.61 28.07 -12.57
C CYS A 352 -25.56 28.26 -13.73
N ALA A 353 -26.86 28.13 -13.51
CA ALA A 353 -27.87 28.35 -14.58
C ALA A 353 -27.77 29.77 -15.17
N ARG A 354 -27.54 30.78 -14.34
CA ARG A 354 -27.35 32.18 -14.79
C ARG A 354 -26.08 32.33 -15.63
N GLU A 355 -24.95 31.77 -15.21
CA GLU A 355 -23.71 31.83 -16.01
C GLU A 355 -23.83 31.03 -17.31
N VAL A 356 -24.48 29.86 -17.30
CA VAL A 356 -24.75 29.08 -18.50
C VAL A 356 -25.63 29.92 -19.48
N PHE A 357 -26.67 30.58 -18.99
CA PHE A 357 -27.54 31.44 -19.84
C PHE A 357 -26.73 32.58 -20.44
N LYS A 358 -25.90 33.27 -19.66
CA LYS A 358 -25.06 34.36 -20.14
C LYS A 358 -24.12 33.91 -21.27
N ILE A 359 -23.42 32.79 -21.10
CA ILE A 359 -22.51 32.21 -22.12
C ILE A 359 -23.34 31.77 -23.35
N TRP A 360 -24.55 31.26 -23.14
CA TRP A 360 -25.44 30.88 -24.23
C TRP A 360 -25.83 32.11 -25.09
N GLU A 361 -26.10 33.26 -24.47
CA GLU A 361 -26.35 34.51 -25.19
C GLU A 361 -25.08 35.03 -25.88
N GLU A 362 -23.95 35.13 -25.15
CA GLU A 362 -22.69 35.66 -25.67
C GLU A 362 -22.18 34.89 -26.90
N THR A 363 -22.47 33.59 -26.98
CA THR A 363 -21.96 32.69 -28.03
C THR A 363 -23.03 32.31 -29.08
N ALA A 364 -24.13 33.11 -29.17
CA ALA A 364 -25.26 32.82 -30.06
C ALA A 364 -24.84 32.74 -31.53
N ASP A 365 -24.02 33.66 -32.01
CA ASP A 365 -23.53 33.71 -33.39
C ASP A 365 -22.78 32.48 -33.84
N MET A 366 -21.97 31.92 -32.94
CA MET A 366 -21.17 30.71 -33.19
C MET A 366 -21.88 29.43 -32.77
N ARG A 367 -23.10 29.54 -32.22
CA ARG A 367 -23.81 28.42 -31.59
C ARG A 367 -22.94 27.67 -30.60
N GLY A 368 -22.29 28.41 -29.68
CA GLY A 368 -21.40 27.85 -28.70
C GLY A 368 -22.12 26.86 -27.79
N ALA A 369 -21.47 25.74 -27.54
CA ALA A 369 -21.97 24.71 -26.66
C ALA A 369 -21.24 24.75 -25.29
N GLN A 370 -21.88 24.22 -24.26
CA GLN A 370 -21.37 24.19 -22.91
C GLN A 370 -21.56 22.79 -22.28
N LEU A 371 -20.63 22.35 -21.43
CA LEU A 371 -20.80 21.15 -20.66
C LEU A 371 -21.00 21.48 -19.18
N VAL A 372 -21.98 20.85 -18.54
CA VAL A 372 -22.22 20.95 -17.10
C VAL A 372 -21.95 19.59 -16.45
N PHE A 373 -20.96 19.52 -15.60
CA PHE A 373 -20.58 18.31 -14.90
C PHE A 373 -21.20 18.26 -13.49
N CYS A 374 -21.89 17.14 -13.20
CA CYS A 374 -22.41 16.82 -11.89
C CYS A 374 -22.37 15.31 -11.67
N ASP A 375 -21.52 14.87 -10.75
CA ASP A 375 -21.30 13.45 -10.43
C ASP A 375 -22.20 12.96 -9.30
N ARG A 376 -22.60 13.86 -8.38
CA ARG A 376 -23.30 13.50 -7.15
C ARG A 376 -24.79 13.26 -7.31
N SER A 377 -25.39 13.78 -8.37
CA SER A 377 -26.80 13.64 -8.63
C SER A 377 -27.07 13.36 -10.09
N THR A 378 -27.15 12.07 -10.42
CA THR A 378 -27.47 11.61 -11.77
C THR A 378 -28.93 11.18 -11.85
N PRO A 379 -29.59 11.39 -13.01
CA PRO A 379 -31.00 10.99 -13.19
C PRO A 379 -31.22 9.51 -12.88
N ALA A 380 -32.21 9.26 -12.00
CA ALA A 380 -32.69 7.92 -11.64
C ALA A 380 -34.23 7.95 -11.63
N SER A 381 -34.84 6.85 -12.09
CA SER A 381 -36.29 6.73 -12.20
C SER A 381 -37.00 7.06 -10.88
N GLY A 382 -37.90 8.05 -10.93
CA GLY A 382 -38.77 8.42 -9.82
C GLY A 382 -38.11 9.22 -8.68
N LYS A 383 -36.87 9.67 -8.85
CA LYS A 383 -36.19 10.52 -7.86
C LYS A 383 -35.85 11.88 -8.48
N TRP A 384 -36.04 12.92 -7.66
CA TRP A 384 -35.55 14.25 -7.99
C TRP A 384 -34.03 14.24 -8.09
N ASN A 385 -33.47 14.98 -9.01
CA ASN A 385 -32.02 15.08 -9.22
C ASN A 385 -31.63 16.46 -9.76
N ILE A 386 -30.39 16.83 -9.59
CA ILE A 386 -29.82 18.13 -9.96
C ILE A 386 -29.87 18.36 -11.49
N GLN A 387 -29.61 17.31 -12.29
CA GLN A 387 -29.57 17.50 -13.76
C GLN A 387 -30.93 17.85 -14.34
N ASP A 388 -31.99 17.22 -13.84
CA ASP A 388 -33.35 17.58 -14.26
C ASP A 388 -33.78 18.97 -13.75
N ASP A 389 -33.37 19.32 -12.52
CA ASP A 389 -33.64 20.65 -11.97
C ASP A 389 -32.88 21.76 -12.73
N MET A 390 -31.61 21.54 -13.05
CA MET A 390 -30.85 22.43 -13.92
C MET A 390 -31.48 22.60 -15.29
N LYS A 391 -31.95 21.53 -15.93
CA LYS A 391 -32.68 21.58 -17.21
C LYS A 391 -33.91 22.45 -17.09
N ARG A 392 -34.71 22.30 -16.04
CA ARG A 392 -35.85 23.14 -15.73
C ARG A 392 -35.45 24.61 -15.60
N ARG A 393 -34.48 24.96 -14.78
CA ARG A 393 -33.98 26.33 -14.54
C ARG A 393 -33.48 26.98 -15.83
N LEU A 394 -32.75 26.24 -16.68
CA LEU A 394 -32.25 26.75 -17.96
C LEU A 394 -33.39 27.05 -18.96
N ILE A 395 -34.43 26.21 -19.00
CA ILE A 395 -35.61 26.45 -19.83
C ILE A 395 -36.41 27.64 -19.30
N GLU A 396 -36.58 27.75 -18.00
CA GLU A 396 -37.23 28.91 -17.34
C GLU A 396 -36.46 30.22 -17.58
N ALA A 397 -35.13 30.17 -17.65
CA ALA A 397 -34.29 31.31 -18.01
C ALA A 397 -34.43 31.74 -19.49
N GLY A 398 -35.04 30.92 -20.35
CA GLY A 398 -35.30 31.24 -21.75
C GLY A 398 -34.52 30.43 -22.79
N ILE A 399 -33.72 29.43 -22.40
CA ILE A 399 -33.05 28.53 -23.35
C ILE A 399 -34.07 27.53 -23.90
N PRO A 400 -34.21 27.40 -25.24
CA PRO A 400 -35.12 26.43 -25.86
C PRO A 400 -34.84 24.98 -25.37
N SER A 401 -35.89 24.25 -25.06
CA SER A 401 -35.79 22.91 -24.48
C SER A 401 -35.00 21.90 -25.34
N GLU A 402 -35.08 22.07 -26.67
CA GLU A 402 -34.33 21.26 -27.65
C GLU A 402 -32.82 21.54 -27.65
N GLN A 403 -32.37 22.65 -27.07
CA GLN A 403 -30.96 22.99 -26.94
C GLN A 403 -30.33 22.53 -25.63
N VAL A 404 -31.13 21.96 -24.70
CA VAL A 404 -30.67 21.47 -23.40
C VAL A 404 -30.89 19.97 -23.31
N ALA A 405 -29.82 19.21 -23.10
CA ALA A 405 -29.89 17.75 -23.02
C ALA A 405 -29.06 17.20 -21.86
N CYS A 406 -29.47 16.03 -21.33
CA CYS A 406 -28.68 15.22 -20.44
C CYS A 406 -28.14 13.99 -21.19
N VAL A 407 -26.91 13.58 -20.94
CA VAL A 407 -26.37 12.33 -21.53
C VAL A 407 -27.20 11.11 -21.14
N SER A 408 -27.83 11.14 -19.96
CA SER A 408 -28.79 10.14 -19.50
C SER A 408 -30.00 9.98 -20.41
N ASP A 409 -30.40 11.02 -21.18
CA ASP A 409 -31.56 10.96 -22.12
C ASP A 409 -31.29 9.94 -23.24
N ALA A 410 -30.02 9.72 -23.61
CA ALA A 410 -29.65 8.70 -24.59
C ALA A 410 -29.57 7.28 -23.99
N GLY A 411 -29.74 7.14 -22.68
CA GLY A 411 -29.63 5.86 -21.99
C GLY A 411 -28.25 5.21 -22.13
N ASN A 412 -28.22 3.87 -22.26
CA ASN A 412 -27.02 3.13 -22.55
C ASN A 412 -26.81 2.81 -24.04
N ASP A 413 -27.68 3.38 -24.90
CA ASP A 413 -27.64 3.19 -26.34
C ASP A 413 -26.52 4.05 -26.96
N PRO A 414 -25.52 3.42 -27.57
CA PRO A 414 -24.40 4.14 -28.15
C PRO A 414 -24.72 4.96 -29.39
N GLU A 415 -25.65 4.49 -30.22
CA GLU A 415 -26.06 5.23 -31.42
C GLU A 415 -26.78 6.52 -31.04
N LYS A 416 -27.66 6.45 -30.02
CA LYS A 416 -28.31 7.63 -29.48
C LYS A 416 -27.32 8.61 -28.83
N LYS A 417 -26.30 8.10 -28.16
CA LYS A 417 -25.24 8.95 -27.60
C LYS A 417 -24.46 9.64 -28.70
N GLU A 418 -24.05 8.92 -29.74
CA GLU A 418 -23.33 9.53 -30.87
C GLU A 418 -24.17 10.57 -31.59
N THR A 419 -25.44 10.28 -31.84
CA THR A 419 -26.40 11.27 -32.40
C THR A 419 -26.51 12.50 -31.51
N LEU A 420 -26.53 12.33 -30.18
CA LEU A 420 -26.56 13.46 -29.26
C LEU A 420 -25.26 14.27 -29.34
N PHE A 421 -24.12 13.61 -29.42
CA PHE A 421 -22.83 14.30 -29.54
C PHE A 421 -22.68 15.03 -30.89
N GLU A 422 -23.24 14.48 -31.98
CA GLU A 422 -23.30 15.17 -33.26
C GLU A 422 -24.13 16.46 -33.17
N LYS A 423 -25.26 16.44 -32.45
CA LYS A 423 -26.08 17.63 -32.19
C LYS A 423 -25.34 18.70 -31.38
N VAL A 424 -24.44 18.26 -30.44
CA VAL A 424 -23.59 19.22 -29.74
C VAL A 424 -22.52 19.80 -30.67
N ARG A 425 -21.87 18.96 -31.49
CA ARG A 425 -20.86 19.43 -32.49
C ARG A 425 -21.46 20.40 -33.51
N SER A 426 -22.68 20.18 -33.94
CA SER A 426 -23.39 21.06 -34.86
C SER A 426 -23.91 22.35 -34.19
N GLY A 427 -24.02 22.39 -32.87
CA GLY A 427 -24.60 23.46 -32.10
C GLY A 427 -26.14 23.43 -32.11
N GLU A 428 -26.76 22.31 -32.43
CA GLU A 428 -28.20 22.07 -32.24
C GLU A 428 -28.51 21.95 -30.74
N VAL A 429 -27.70 21.13 -30.01
CA VAL A 429 -27.71 21.13 -28.55
C VAL A 429 -26.56 21.99 -28.05
N ARG A 430 -26.92 23.03 -27.25
CA ARG A 430 -25.95 24.00 -26.76
C ARG A 430 -25.61 23.87 -25.29
N VAL A 431 -26.38 23.10 -24.52
CA VAL A 431 -26.06 22.76 -23.14
C VAL A 431 -26.19 21.25 -22.97
N LEU A 432 -25.08 20.58 -22.62
CA LEU A 432 -25.05 19.15 -22.37
C LEU A 432 -24.63 18.89 -20.94
N MET A 433 -25.45 18.16 -20.18
CA MET A 433 -25.20 17.82 -18.78
C MET A 433 -24.89 16.34 -18.60
N GLY A 434 -24.00 16.04 -17.67
CA GLY A 434 -23.69 14.66 -17.33
C GLY A 434 -22.62 14.50 -16.24
N SER A 435 -22.32 13.24 -15.89
CA SER A 435 -21.23 12.91 -14.97
C SER A 435 -19.88 12.87 -15.68
N THR A 436 -18.80 12.98 -14.90
CA THR A 436 -17.42 12.81 -15.40
C THR A 436 -17.23 11.47 -16.11
N GLU A 437 -17.80 10.39 -15.59
CA GLU A 437 -17.74 9.08 -16.23
C GLU A 437 -18.38 9.06 -17.62
N LYS A 438 -19.51 9.74 -17.80
CA LYS A 438 -20.27 9.72 -19.07
C LYS A 438 -19.78 10.75 -20.08
N LEU A 439 -19.29 11.89 -19.63
CA LEU A 439 -18.79 13.01 -20.46
C LEU A 439 -17.25 13.10 -20.46
N GLY A 440 -16.60 12.68 -19.39
CA GLY A 440 -15.15 12.82 -19.18
C GLY A 440 -14.29 11.79 -19.90
N THR A 441 -14.84 10.67 -20.37
CA THR A 441 -14.09 9.65 -21.09
C THR A 441 -14.61 9.42 -22.49
N GLY A 442 -13.74 9.53 -23.51
CA GLY A 442 -14.04 9.16 -24.89
C GLY A 442 -15.03 10.06 -25.66
N THR A 443 -15.49 11.17 -25.06
CA THR A 443 -16.46 12.07 -25.68
C THR A 443 -15.74 13.06 -26.58
N ASN A 444 -16.14 13.14 -27.84
CA ASN A 444 -15.53 14.00 -28.86
C ASN A 444 -16.53 15.09 -29.26
N VAL A 445 -16.75 16.10 -28.38
CA VAL A 445 -17.75 17.18 -28.56
C VAL A 445 -17.15 18.59 -28.60
N GLN A 446 -15.82 18.71 -28.65
CA GLN A 446 -15.06 19.95 -28.46
C GLN A 446 -15.32 21.02 -29.50
N THR A 447 -15.83 20.70 -30.68
CA THR A 447 -15.87 21.61 -31.86
C THR A 447 -16.41 22.99 -31.55
N ARG A 448 -17.49 23.12 -30.77
CA ARG A 448 -18.12 24.36 -30.40
C ARG A 448 -18.18 24.65 -28.90
N LEU A 449 -17.35 23.96 -28.10
CA LEU A 449 -17.34 24.16 -26.65
C LEU A 449 -16.77 25.52 -26.30
N ALA A 450 -17.57 26.37 -25.67
CA ALA A 450 -17.21 27.70 -25.19
C ALA A 450 -16.91 27.69 -23.68
N ALA A 451 -17.59 26.84 -22.91
CA ALA A 451 -17.39 26.74 -21.45
C ALA A 451 -17.65 25.33 -20.92
N ILE A 452 -17.02 25.05 -19.78
CA ILE A 452 -17.37 23.96 -18.90
C ILE A 452 -17.73 24.49 -17.51
N HIS A 453 -18.67 23.81 -16.86
CA HIS A 453 -19.17 24.17 -15.55
C HIS A 453 -19.01 22.96 -14.63
N ASN A 454 -18.18 23.08 -13.61
CA ASN A 454 -18.00 22.06 -12.57
C ASN A 454 -18.95 22.41 -11.43
N LEU A 455 -20.15 21.83 -11.44
CA LEU A 455 -21.17 22.07 -10.44
C LEU A 455 -20.86 21.36 -9.12
N ASP A 456 -20.11 20.28 -9.17
CA ASP A 456 -19.57 19.58 -8.01
C ASP A 456 -18.06 19.39 -8.10
N CYS A 457 -17.43 19.32 -6.92
CA CYS A 457 -16.02 19.01 -6.81
C CYS A 457 -15.79 17.49 -6.91
N PRO A 458 -15.02 16.99 -7.88
CA PRO A 458 -14.65 15.59 -7.94
C PRO A 458 -13.61 15.24 -6.86
N TRP A 459 -13.50 13.93 -6.52
CA TRP A 459 -12.54 13.46 -5.53
C TRP A 459 -11.08 13.49 -5.99
N ARG A 460 -10.87 13.46 -7.30
CA ARG A 460 -9.54 13.24 -7.89
C ARG A 460 -9.15 14.41 -8.78
N PRO A 461 -7.91 14.89 -8.70
CA PRO A 461 -7.38 15.88 -9.65
C PRO A 461 -7.52 15.43 -11.10
N SER A 462 -7.35 14.12 -11.35
CA SER A 462 -7.51 13.51 -12.67
C SER A 462 -8.88 13.76 -13.31
N ASP A 463 -9.93 13.85 -12.50
CA ASP A 463 -11.28 14.06 -13.00
C ASP A 463 -11.44 15.50 -13.52
N PHE A 464 -10.85 16.49 -12.84
CA PHE A 464 -10.77 17.86 -13.37
C PHE A 464 -9.98 17.92 -14.68
N GLU A 465 -8.85 17.23 -14.76
CA GLU A 465 -8.07 17.19 -15.99
C GLU A 465 -8.81 16.51 -17.14
N GLN A 466 -9.55 15.45 -16.84
CA GLN A 466 -10.43 14.81 -17.83
C GLN A 466 -11.56 15.74 -18.30
N ARG A 467 -12.20 16.48 -17.36
CA ARG A 467 -13.23 17.49 -17.70
C ARG A 467 -12.62 18.61 -18.57
N LEU A 468 -11.49 19.16 -18.15
CA LEU A 468 -10.79 20.23 -18.87
C LEU A 468 -10.28 19.76 -20.25
N GLY A 469 -9.81 18.52 -20.36
CA GLY A 469 -9.40 17.91 -21.62
C GLY A 469 -10.50 17.74 -22.65
N ARG A 470 -11.79 17.97 -22.28
CA ARG A 470 -12.89 17.99 -23.25
C ARG A 470 -12.97 19.32 -24.00
N ILE A 471 -12.61 20.42 -23.37
CA ILE A 471 -12.71 21.75 -23.97
C ILE A 471 -11.36 22.23 -24.52
N ARG A 472 -10.24 21.98 -23.80
CA ARG A 472 -8.89 22.30 -24.27
C ARG A 472 -8.36 21.23 -25.23
N ARG A 473 -9.00 21.13 -26.39
CA ARG A 473 -8.70 20.10 -27.40
C ARG A 473 -8.57 20.69 -28.77
N GLN A 474 -7.74 20.09 -29.61
CA GLN A 474 -7.61 20.48 -31.01
C GLN A 474 -8.96 20.37 -31.76
N GLY A 475 -9.21 21.28 -32.69
CA GLY A 475 -10.44 21.33 -33.45
C GLY A 475 -11.58 22.09 -32.77
N ASN A 476 -11.36 22.71 -31.62
CA ASN A 476 -12.27 23.67 -31.05
C ASN A 476 -12.25 24.98 -31.88
N LEU A 477 -13.43 25.55 -32.17
CA LEU A 477 -13.56 26.77 -32.94
C LEU A 477 -13.33 28.04 -32.11
N PHE A 478 -13.39 27.96 -30.80
CA PHE A 478 -13.10 29.06 -29.89
C PHE A 478 -11.59 29.12 -29.57
N GLU A 479 -11.00 30.31 -29.67
CA GLU A 479 -9.60 30.54 -29.25
C GLU A 479 -9.47 30.66 -27.73
N ARG A 480 -10.52 31.09 -27.06
CA ARG A 480 -10.62 31.20 -25.60
C ARG A 480 -11.87 30.48 -25.11
N VAL A 481 -11.70 29.75 -24.01
CA VAL A 481 -12.77 28.98 -23.37
C VAL A 481 -12.73 29.23 -21.86
N ARG A 482 -13.81 28.92 -21.17
CA ARG A 482 -13.96 29.18 -19.75
C ARG A 482 -14.19 27.89 -18.98
N ASP A 483 -13.53 27.79 -17.83
CA ASP A 483 -13.67 26.68 -16.84
C ASP A 483 -14.24 27.26 -15.55
N PHE A 484 -15.55 27.04 -15.32
CA PHE A 484 -16.23 27.53 -14.13
C PHE A 484 -16.19 26.48 -13.03
N LYS A 485 -15.81 26.89 -11.82
CA LYS A 485 -15.86 26.11 -10.58
C LYS A 485 -16.76 26.83 -9.59
N TYR A 486 -17.82 26.18 -9.13
CA TYR A 486 -18.75 26.70 -8.15
C TYR A 486 -18.38 26.15 -6.78
N VAL A 487 -18.34 27.01 -5.75
CA VAL A 487 -17.88 26.67 -4.40
C VAL A 487 -18.87 27.25 -3.38
N ALA A 488 -19.66 26.42 -2.73
CA ALA A 488 -20.52 26.84 -1.63
C ALA A 488 -19.71 27.14 -0.36
N GLN A 489 -19.62 28.42 0.00
CA GLN A 489 -18.84 28.88 1.13
C GLN A 489 -19.44 28.39 2.46
N GLY A 490 -18.61 27.86 3.36
CA GLY A 490 -19.08 27.32 4.63
C GLY A 490 -19.64 25.90 4.54
N THR A 491 -19.47 25.23 3.39
CA THR A 491 -19.82 23.83 3.20
C THR A 491 -18.58 22.98 2.92
N PHE A 492 -18.78 21.69 2.68
CA PHE A 492 -17.72 20.75 2.35
C PHE A 492 -16.98 21.06 1.04
N ASP A 493 -17.58 21.80 0.13
CA ASP A 493 -16.97 22.13 -1.16
C ASP A 493 -15.68 22.93 -1.02
N SER A 494 -15.68 23.96 -0.15
CA SER A 494 -14.48 24.77 0.10
C SER A 494 -13.27 23.93 0.51
N PHE A 495 -13.51 22.92 1.34
CA PHE A 495 -12.46 21.99 1.78
C PHE A 495 -12.01 21.07 0.64
N LEU A 496 -12.95 20.50 -0.10
CA LEU A 496 -12.65 19.58 -1.20
C LEU A 496 -11.87 20.24 -2.32
N TYR A 497 -12.30 21.41 -2.77
CA TYR A 497 -11.58 22.17 -3.80
C TYR A 497 -10.15 22.49 -3.39
N SER A 498 -9.93 22.96 -2.14
CA SER A 498 -8.58 23.23 -1.63
C SER A 498 -7.72 21.99 -1.60
N THR A 499 -8.30 20.85 -1.20
CA THR A 499 -7.60 19.55 -1.14
C THR A 499 -7.20 19.06 -2.52
N VAL A 500 -8.13 19.09 -3.47
CA VAL A 500 -7.87 18.60 -4.84
C VAL A 500 -6.88 19.51 -5.56
N GLU A 501 -6.97 20.83 -5.36
CA GLU A 501 -6.01 21.78 -5.92
C GLU A 501 -4.59 21.58 -5.37
N HIS A 502 -4.46 21.28 -4.08
CA HIS A 502 -3.17 20.95 -3.46
C HIS A 502 -2.56 19.70 -4.09
N LYS A 503 -3.37 18.66 -4.27
CA LYS A 503 -2.96 17.41 -4.95
C LYS A 503 -2.54 17.66 -6.40
N GLN A 504 -3.28 18.47 -7.14
CA GLN A 504 -2.99 18.77 -8.55
C GLN A 504 -1.67 19.51 -8.70
N ARG A 505 -1.42 20.50 -7.84
CA ARG A 505 -0.15 21.25 -7.81
C ARG A 505 1.03 20.33 -7.54
N PHE A 506 0.86 19.41 -6.62
CA PHE A 506 1.87 18.39 -6.29
C PHE A 506 2.20 17.50 -7.51
N ILE A 507 1.20 16.88 -8.12
CA ILE A 507 1.39 15.99 -9.29
C ILE A 507 2.12 16.76 -10.40
N GLY A 508 1.69 17.99 -10.67
CA GLY A 508 2.32 18.87 -11.66
C GLY A 508 3.81 19.13 -11.38
N GLN A 509 4.18 19.33 -10.13
CA GLN A 509 5.58 19.53 -9.73
C GLN A 509 6.45 18.29 -9.95
N VAL A 510 5.95 17.12 -9.56
CA VAL A 510 6.68 15.84 -9.70
C VAL A 510 6.94 15.49 -11.17
N PHE A 511 5.91 15.66 -12.02
CA PHE A 511 6.01 15.32 -13.43
C PHE A 511 6.57 16.46 -14.32
N SER A 512 6.86 17.63 -13.75
CA SER A 512 7.49 18.73 -14.48
C SER A 512 8.90 18.36 -14.97
N ASN A 513 9.34 18.95 -16.06
CA ASN A 513 10.69 18.72 -16.61
C ASN A 513 11.82 19.34 -15.77
N LYS A 514 11.51 20.05 -14.71
CA LYS A 514 12.45 20.69 -13.80
C LYS A 514 12.15 20.26 -12.36
N PRO A 515 12.50 19.05 -11.94
CA PRO A 515 12.37 18.67 -10.53
C PRO A 515 13.37 19.47 -9.72
N SER A 516 12.96 20.61 -9.21
CA SER A 516 13.78 21.47 -8.33
C SER A 516 13.69 21.03 -6.86
N VAL A 517 12.80 20.10 -6.53
CA VAL A 517 12.45 19.71 -5.17
C VAL A 517 12.98 18.31 -4.89
N ARG A 518 13.80 18.18 -3.83
CA ARG A 518 14.37 16.87 -3.41
C ARG A 518 13.45 16.06 -2.53
N SER A 519 12.56 16.71 -1.82
CA SER A 519 11.59 16.05 -0.93
C SER A 519 10.24 16.75 -0.98
N MET A 520 9.17 16.02 -0.72
CA MET A 520 7.81 16.50 -0.85
C MET A 520 6.85 15.67 0.00
N ASP A 521 5.78 16.29 0.51
CA ASP A 521 4.74 15.58 1.28
C ASP A 521 3.92 14.65 0.35
N ASP A 522 3.40 13.54 0.87
CA ASP A 522 2.61 12.60 0.03
C ASP A 522 1.22 13.17 -0.30
N ILE A 523 0.67 12.70 -1.42
CA ILE A 523 -0.64 13.12 -1.94
C ILE A 523 -1.80 12.40 -1.25
N ASP A 524 -1.60 11.70 -0.19
CA ASP A 524 -2.60 10.79 0.36
C ASP A 524 -4.05 11.32 0.22
N GLU A 525 -5.00 10.42 -0.06
CA GLU A 525 -6.42 10.74 -0.01
C GLU A 525 -6.73 11.32 1.37
N THR A 526 -6.67 12.62 1.50
CA THR A 526 -7.10 13.30 2.71
C THR A 526 -8.58 13.01 2.86
N ARG A 527 -8.88 11.97 3.63
CA ARG A 527 -10.20 11.82 4.22
C ARG A 527 -10.44 13.10 5.00
N ILE A 528 -11.59 13.71 4.84
CA ILE A 528 -12.00 14.80 5.71
C ILE A 528 -11.79 14.30 7.14
N SER A 529 -10.88 14.95 7.86
CA SER A 529 -10.66 14.64 9.25
C SER A 529 -11.85 15.14 10.06
N TYR A 530 -12.03 14.59 11.26
CA TYR A 530 -13.06 15.12 12.16
C TYR A 530 -12.82 16.63 12.46
N SER A 531 -11.56 17.07 12.53
CA SER A 531 -11.21 18.48 12.70
C SER A 531 -11.67 19.36 11.54
N ASP A 532 -11.57 18.87 10.31
CA ASP A 532 -12.08 19.59 9.14
C ASP A 532 -13.61 19.68 9.16
N LEU A 533 -14.28 18.57 9.50
CA LEU A 533 -15.71 18.52 9.68
C LEU A 533 -16.19 19.51 10.76
N ALA A 534 -15.53 19.51 11.92
CA ALA A 534 -15.86 20.40 13.03
C ALA A 534 -15.63 21.88 12.67
N ALA A 535 -14.57 22.19 11.95
CA ALA A 535 -14.28 23.55 11.49
C ALA A 535 -15.33 24.07 10.49
N VAL A 536 -15.69 23.24 9.52
CA VAL A 536 -16.74 23.58 8.54
C VAL A 536 -18.09 23.76 9.25
N ALA A 537 -18.42 22.85 10.19
CA ALA A 537 -19.70 22.88 10.91
C ALA A 537 -19.82 24.08 11.87
N SER A 538 -18.72 24.56 12.44
CA SER A 538 -18.71 25.67 13.40
C SER A 538 -18.52 27.04 12.74
N GLY A 539 -17.96 27.09 11.54
CA GLY A 539 -17.55 28.33 10.91
C GLY A 539 -16.39 29.04 11.61
N ASN A 540 -15.77 28.39 12.61
CA ASN A 540 -14.71 28.97 13.44
C ASN A 540 -13.36 28.27 13.18
N PRO A 541 -12.35 28.94 12.62
CA PRO A 541 -11.05 28.37 12.35
C PRO A 541 -10.28 27.96 13.63
N ASP A 542 -10.51 28.59 14.77
CA ASP A 542 -9.86 28.26 16.05
C ASP A 542 -10.28 26.85 16.51
N ILE A 543 -11.54 26.43 16.27
CA ILE A 543 -12.03 25.09 16.58
C ILE A 543 -11.33 24.03 15.72
N LYS A 544 -11.07 24.31 14.47
CA LYS A 544 -10.28 23.41 13.62
C LYS A 544 -8.91 23.17 14.26
N ARG A 545 -8.21 24.23 14.62
CA ARG A 545 -6.87 24.14 15.19
C ARG A 545 -6.85 23.42 16.55
N ILE A 546 -7.86 23.67 17.41
CA ILE A 546 -8.04 22.94 18.68
C ILE A 546 -8.17 21.43 18.44
N GLN A 547 -8.99 21.03 17.46
CA GLN A 547 -9.20 19.60 17.17
C GLN A 547 -7.97 18.95 16.51
N GLU A 548 -7.27 19.67 15.64
CA GLU A 548 -5.99 19.24 15.09
C GLU A 548 -4.98 19.01 16.21
N LEU A 549 -4.79 19.98 17.09
CA LEU A 549 -3.88 19.87 18.23
C LEU A 549 -4.23 18.71 19.15
N ARG A 550 -5.50 18.50 19.47
CA ARG A 550 -5.93 17.34 20.26
C ARG A 550 -5.57 16.02 19.58
N SER A 551 -5.74 15.95 18.27
CA SER A 551 -5.39 14.77 17.49
C SER A 551 -3.87 14.57 17.41
N GLU A 552 -3.10 15.64 17.19
CA GLU A 552 -1.64 15.63 17.19
C GLU A 552 -1.07 15.22 18.55
N ILE A 553 -1.59 15.79 19.66
CA ILE A 553 -1.19 15.45 21.03
C ILE A 553 -1.47 13.96 21.31
N MET A 554 -2.63 13.47 20.92
CA MET A 554 -2.98 12.06 21.10
C MET A 554 -2.05 11.16 20.28
N ALA A 555 -1.74 11.51 19.03
CA ALA A 555 -0.80 10.78 18.18
C ALA A 555 0.61 10.77 18.80
N GLN A 556 1.10 11.94 19.26
CA GLN A 556 2.42 12.03 19.91
C GLN A 556 2.48 11.26 21.23
N SER A 557 1.41 11.26 22.00
CA SER A 557 1.34 10.50 23.26
C SER A 557 1.41 8.99 23.02
N MET A 558 0.78 8.49 21.95
CA MET A 558 0.87 7.06 21.62
C MET A 558 2.21 6.69 20.98
N LEU A 559 2.83 7.59 20.22
CA LEU A 559 4.20 7.40 19.75
C LEU A 559 5.18 7.30 20.93
N LYS A 560 5.00 8.13 21.96
CA LYS A 560 5.75 8.04 23.22
C LYS A 560 5.52 6.69 23.89
N GLN A 561 4.26 6.26 24.01
CA GLN A 561 3.95 4.95 24.59
C GLN A 561 4.57 3.80 23.79
N SER A 562 4.47 3.84 22.46
CA SER A 562 5.10 2.84 21.58
C SER A 562 6.63 2.82 21.73
N HIS A 563 7.27 3.99 21.83
CA HIS A 563 8.69 4.11 22.12
C HIS A 563 9.04 3.47 23.47
N ASP A 564 8.28 3.77 24.52
CA ASP A 564 8.50 3.22 25.87
C ASP A 564 8.35 1.70 25.89
N GLU A 565 7.36 1.15 25.16
CA GLU A 565 7.18 -0.29 24.97
C GLU A 565 8.36 -0.92 24.19
N MET A 566 8.85 -0.24 23.14
CA MET A 566 10.02 -0.67 22.37
C MET A 566 11.27 -0.68 23.24
N VAL A 567 11.50 0.35 24.06
CA VAL A 567 12.61 0.43 25.01
C VAL A 567 12.53 -0.68 26.06
N ALA A 568 11.34 -0.96 26.59
CA ALA A 568 11.11 -2.04 27.54
C ALA A 568 11.41 -3.42 26.91
N ASN A 569 10.93 -3.66 25.70
CA ASN A 569 11.22 -4.86 24.93
C ASN A 569 12.71 -5.01 24.63
N MET A 570 13.38 -3.92 24.25
CA MET A 570 14.82 -3.94 23.99
C MET A 570 15.63 -4.24 25.25
N ARG A 571 15.28 -3.71 26.42
CA ARG A 571 15.87 -4.07 27.71
C ARG A 571 15.77 -5.57 27.98
N HIS A 572 14.58 -6.13 27.77
CA HIS A 572 14.39 -7.58 27.92
C HIS A 572 15.23 -8.40 26.93
N GLN A 573 15.35 -7.96 25.67
CA GLN A 573 16.22 -8.62 24.69
C GLN A 573 17.70 -8.50 25.01
N ILE A 574 18.14 -7.38 25.60
CA ILE A 574 19.51 -7.21 26.06
C ILE A 574 19.81 -8.28 27.10
N GLU A 575 18.99 -8.41 28.14
CA GLU A 575 19.18 -9.35 29.23
C GLU A 575 19.05 -10.81 28.81
N SER A 576 18.06 -11.13 27.99
CA SER A 576 17.73 -12.53 27.62
C SER A 576 18.54 -13.06 26.43
N ARG A 577 19.02 -12.20 25.56
CA ARG A 577 19.63 -12.63 24.28
C ARG A 577 21.01 -12.01 24.01
N TYR A 578 21.12 -10.66 24.02
CA TYR A 578 22.34 -10.01 23.53
C TYR A 578 23.49 -10.15 24.51
N GLU A 579 23.29 -9.96 25.82
CA GLU A 579 24.30 -10.14 26.84
C GLU A 579 24.78 -11.59 26.95
N PRO A 580 23.90 -12.60 27.02
CA PRO A 580 24.34 -14.00 27.01
C PRO A 580 25.11 -14.39 25.74
N SER A 581 24.68 -13.90 24.59
CA SER A 581 25.34 -14.18 23.30
C SER A 581 26.73 -13.55 23.25
N ALA A 582 26.86 -12.27 23.63
CA ALA A 582 28.15 -11.57 23.66
C ALA A 582 29.12 -12.24 24.65
N ALA A 583 28.64 -12.61 25.86
CA ALA A 583 29.42 -13.31 26.83
C ALA A 583 29.90 -14.68 26.34
N CYS A 584 29.01 -15.42 25.67
CA CYS A 584 29.36 -16.73 25.10
C CYS A 584 30.44 -16.61 23.99
N ASN A 585 30.27 -15.67 23.06
CA ASN A 585 31.21 -15.44 21.96
C ASN A 585 32.56 -14.93 22.47
N ARG A 586 32.56 -14.05 23.48
CA ARG A 586 33.79 -13.56 24.13
C ARG A 586 34.55 -14.70 24.82
N ARG A 587 33.85 -15.52 25.62
CA ARG A 587 34.45 -16.69 26.25
C ARG A 587 35.01 -17.68 25.23
N ARG A 588 34.33 -17.89 24.12
CA ARG A 588 34.79 -18.72 23.00
C ARG A 588 36.06 -18.13 22.36
N PHE A 589 36.11 -16.85 22.13
CA PHE A 589 37.27 -16.17 21.58
C PHE A 589 38.47 -16.28 22.55
N GLU A 590 38.28 -15.97 23.82
CA GLU A 590 39.32 -16.09 24.87
C GLU A 590 39.87 -17.51 24.98
N LEU A 591 38.99 -18.52 24.88
CA LEU A 591 39.38 -19.93 24.86
C LEU A 591 40.27 -20.25 23.66
N LEU A 592 39.85 -19.85 22.47
CA LEU A 592 40.61 -20.12 21.25
C LEU A 592 41.92 -19.32 21.20
N GLU A 593 41.91 -18.07 21.64
CA GLU A 593 43.12 -17.23 21.71
C GLU A 593 44.15 -17.83 22.64
N ARG A 594 43.73 -18.29 23.85
CA ARG A 594 44.59 -18.97 24.83
C ARG A 594 45.18 -20.25 24.26
N ASP A 595 44.37 -21.05 23.55
CA ASP A 595 44.73 -22.41 23.14
C ASP A 595 45.31 -22.47 21.71
N HIS A 596 45.37 -21.34 21.00
CA HIS A 596 45.73 -21.25 19.59
C HIS A 596 47.03 -21.95 19.20
N ASP A 597 48.13 -21.66 19.90
CA ASP A 597 49.45 -22.20 19.59
C ASP A 597 49.52 -23.73 19.76
N VAL A 598 48.77 -24.28 20.71
CA VAL A 598 48.70 -25.71 20.96
C VAL A 598 47.84 -26.39 19.91
N LEU A 599 46.70 -25.80 19.56
CA LEU A 599 45.80 -26.28 18.50
C LEU A 599 46.48 -26.27 17.13
N GLU A 600 47.20 -25.21 16.79
CA GLU A 600 47.96 -25.11 15.55
C GLU A 600 49.07 -26.17 15.45
N ARG A 601 49.78 -26.43 16.56
CA ARG A 601 50.75 -27.53 16.60
C ARG A 601 50.09 -28.88 16.42
N ALA A 602 48.97 -29.14 17.10
CA ALA A 602 48.19 -30.35 16.97
C ALA A 602 47.66 -30.53 15.53
N ASN A 603 47.23 -29.46 14.88
CA ASN A 603 46.74 -29.46 13.47
C ASN A 603 47.89 -29.79 12.47
N ARG A 604 49.04 -29.17 12.64
CA ARG A 604 50.24 -29.51 11.84
C ARG A 604 50.65 -30.97 12.05
N GLN A 605 50.60 -31.49 13.29
CA GLN A 605 50.85 -32.88 13.58
C GLN A 605 49.82 -33.81 12.96
N ARG A 606 48.53 -33.43 12.93
CA ARG A 606 47.44 -34.14 12.25
C ARG A 606 47.75 -34.33 10.75
N GLU A 607 48.20 -33.26 10.08
CA GLU A 607 48.52 -33.29 8.66
C GLU A 607 49.70 -34.22 8.35
N LEU A 608 50.73 -34.19 9.18
CA LEU A 608 51.88 -35.07 9.08
C LEU A 608 51.52 -36.55 9.31
N ASP A 609 50.71 -36.83 10.35
CA ASP A 609 50.30 -38.19 10.71
C ASP A 609 49.34 -38.79 9.66
N ARG A 610 48.55 -37.98 8.98
CA ARG A 610 47.61 -38.40 7.89
C ARG A 610 48.40 -38.94 6.70
N GLY A 611 49.50 -38.33 6.35
CA GLY A 611 50.39 -38.81 5.30
C GLY A 611 51.11 -40.07 5.62
N ALA A 612 51.34 -40.39 6.90
CA ALA A 612 52.12 -41.51 7.38
C ALA A 612 51.27 -42.65 8.05
N ASP A 613 49.95 -42.50 8.09
CA ASP A 613 49.00 -43.40 8.78
C ASP A 613 49.32 -43.68 10.27
N ILE A 614 49.89 -42.71 10.97
CA ILE A 614 50.29 -42.80 12.38
C ILE A 614 49.14 -42.38 13.29
N VAL A 615 48.89 -43.18 14.35
CA VAL A 615 47.90 -42.90 15.41
C VAL A 615 48.60 -42.50 16.71
N ARG A 616 48.44 -41.26 17.15
CA ARG A 616 49.03 -40.74 18.41
C ARG A 616 47.95 -40.58 19.48
N VAL A 617 47.54 -41.69 20.06
CA VAL A 617 46.53 -41.75 21.13
C VAL A 617 47.12 -42.54 22.29
N SER A 618 46.92 -42.00 23.49
CA SER A 618 47.16 -42.81 24.73
C SER A 618 45.92 -42.67 25.63
N VAL A 619 45.54 -43.75 26.30
CA VAL A 619 44.41 -43.81 27.24
C VAL A 619 44.88 -44.48 28.47
N GLY A 620 44.72 -43.89 29.68
CA GLY A 620 45.19 -44.42 30.91
C GLY A 620 46.70 -44.63 30.98
N GLY A 621 47.49 -43.87 30.19
CA GLY A 621 48.93 -43.97 30.10
C GLY A 621 49.46 -45.08 29.14
N VAL A 622 48.56 -45.81 28.47
CA VAL A 622 48.90 -46.83 27.49
C VAL A 622 48.70 -46.26 26.04
N SER A 623 49.73 -46.32 25.24
CA SER A 623 49.69 -45.86 23.85
C SER A 623 49.03 -46.91 22.96
N ALA A 624 48.13 -46.45 22.09
CA ALA A 624 47.48 -47.31 21.11
C ALA A 624 48.44 -47.71 19.99
N LEU A 625 48.37 -48.97 19.55
CA LEU A 625 49.19 -49.50 18.47
C LEU A 625 48.68 -49.20 17.09
N ASP A 626 47.37 -49.18 16.94
CA ASP A 626 46.64 -48.90 15.68
C ASP A 626 45.34 -48.15 15.94
N ARG A 627 44.63 -47.85 14.85
CA ARG A 627 43.34 -47.12 14.89
C ARG A 627 42.24 -47.88 15.63
N ALA A 628 42.18 -49.19 15.47
CA ALA A 628 41.14 -50.00 16.09
C ALA A 628 41.33 -50.09 17.62
N SER A 629 42.56 -50.29 18.06
CA SER A 629 42.90 -50.29 19.49
C SER A 629 42.67 -48.91 20.13
N ALA A 630 43.01 -47.81 19.45
CA ALA A 630 42.74 -46.44 19.92
C ALA A 630 41.25 -46.18 20.15
N ILE A 631 40.41 -46.56 19.20
CA ILE A 631 38.96 -46.41 19.30
C ILE A 631 38.37 -47.23 20.42
N GLY A 632 38.76 -48.51 20.52
CA GLY A 632 38.31 -49.40 21.59
C GLY A 632 38.67 -48.88 22.97
N MET A 633 39.91 -48.40 23.15
CA MET A 633 40.40 -47.83 24.42
C MET A 633 39.63 -46.55 24.80
N ILE A 634 39.34 -45.63 23.83
CA ILE A 634 38.56 -44.40 24.08
C ILE A 634 37.15 -44.74 24.45
N GLN A 635 36.48 -45.63 23.69
CA GLN A 635 35.08 -46.01 23.93
C GLN A 635 34.90 -46.70 25.28
N ALA A 636 35.82 -47.62 25.66
CA ALA A 636 35.78 -48.24 26.96
C ALA A 636 35.95 -47.23 28.10
N ALA A 637 36.97 -46.37 28.03
CA ALA A 637 37.20 -45.35 29.04
C ALA A 637 36.05 -44.31 29.13
N ALA A 638 35.43 -43.98 28.01
CA ALA A 638 34.27 -43.09 27.98
C ALA A 638 33.01 -43.72 28.56
N GLY A 639 32.81 -45.03 28.31
CA GLY A 639 31.74 -45.84 28.91
C GLY A 639 31.81 -45.90 30.43
N ASP A 640 33.01 -45.97 30.98
CA ASP A 640 33.28 -46.04 32.43
C ASP A 640 33.23 -44.67 33.13
N CYS A 641 33.11 -43.57 32.41
CA CYS A 641 32.96 -42.26 33.00
C CYS A 641 31.64 -42.11 33.74
N PRO A 642 31.62 -41.58 34.98
CA PRO A 642 30.38 -41.28 35.68
C PRO A 642 29.65 -40.09 35.08
N ILE A 643 28.34 -40.00 35.33
CA ILE A 643 27.51 -38.81 35.02
C ILE A 643 28.02 -37.68 35.90
N GLY A 644 28.25 -36.48 35.28
CA GLY A 644 28.65 -35.29 36.04
C GLY A 644 29.92 -34.62 35.52
N PRO A 645 31.01 -34.51 36.32
CA PRO A 645 32.16 -33.70 35.97
C PRO A 645 32.91 -34.20 34.73
N VAL A 646 33.49 -33.29 33.98
CA VAL A 646 34.39 -33.58 32.86
C VAL A 646 35.63 -34.37 33.36
N ARG A 647 35.92 -35.50 32.73
CA ARG A 647 37.10 -36.33 33.07
C ARG A 647 38.05 -36.43 31.89
N ALA A 648 39.35 -36.29 32.21
CA ALA A 648 40.43 -36.65 31.30
C ALA A 648 40.62 -38.17 31.28
N ILE A 649 40.63 -38.77 30.09
CA ILE A 649 40.79 -40.21 29.88
C ILE A 649 42.09 -40.57 29.17
N GLY A 650 42.76 -39.61 28.51
CA GLY A 650 43.94 -39.83 27.73
C GLY A 650 44.49 -38.59 27.03
N GLU A 651 45.39 -38.81 26.09
CA GLU A 651 45.99 -37.76 25.27
C GLU A 651 45.88 -38.09 23.79
N PHE A 652 45.65 -37.04 22.97
CA PHE A 652 45.62 -37.09 21.52
C PHE A 652 46.38 -35.88 20.93
N ARG A 653 47.49 -36.16 20.25
CA ARG A 653 48.36 -35.14 19.62
C ARG A 653 48.78 -33.99 20.56
N GLY A 654 49.07 -34.30 21.82
CA GLY A 654 49.48 -33.32 22.83
C GLY A 654 48.31 -32.59 23.52
N LEU A 655 47.07 -32.95 23.21
CA LEU A 655 45.87 -32.49 23.89
C LEU A 655 45.29 -33.58 24.79
N GLU A 656 44.73 -33.22 25.94
CA GLU A 656 44.02 -34.17 26.81
C GLU A 656 42.68 -34.55 26.16
N ILE A 657 42.36 -35.83 26.08
CA ILE A 657 41.03 -36.33 25.72
C ILE A 657 40.16 -36.24 26.97
N VAL A 658 39.06 -35.48 26.87
CA VAL A 658 38.11 -35.33 27.97
C VAL A 658 36.73 -35.83 27.55
N VAL A 659 35.97 -36.36 28.52
CA VAL A 659 34.63 -36.88 28.33
C VAL A 659 33.70 -36.27 29.34
N LYS A 660 32.48 -35.91 28.90
CA LYS A 660 31.32 -35.60 29.74
C LYS A 660 30.12 -36.44 29.31
N LYS A 661 29.23 -36.79 30.25
CA LYS A 661 27.96 -37.45 29.95
C LYS A 661 26.84 -36.45 30.15
N GLU A 662 26.07 -36.20 29.10
CA GLU A 662 24.91 -35.31 29.12
C GLU A 662 23.63 -36.07 28.86
N GLN A 663 22.53 -35.57 29.41
CA GLN A 663 21.19 -36.08 29.16
C GLN A 663 20.79 -35.80 27.72
N THR A 664 20.48 -36.85 26.95
CA THR A 664 20.17 -36.70 25.51
C THR A 664 18.76 -37.09 25.19
N LEU A 665 18.13 -37.99 25.92
CA LEU A 665 16.78 -38.48 25.67
C LEU A 665 16.03 -38.81 26.96
N LEU A 666 14.72 -38.57 26.96
CA LEU A 666 13.79 -39.14 27.93
C LEU A 666 13.19 -40.40 27.28
N GLU A 667 13.47 -41.61 27.84
CA GLU A 667 12.92 -42.84 27.32
C GLU A 667 11.44 -43.00 27.69
N ARG A 668 10.72 -43.88 26.98
CA ARG A 668 9.27 -44.06 27.16
C ARG A 668 8.86 -44.59 28.55
N ASP A 669 9.82 -45.17 29.29
CA ASP A 669 9.65 -45.65 30.66
C ASP A 669 9.91 -44.58 31.74
N GLY A 670 10.23 -43.32 31.34
CA GLY A 670 10.52 -42.22 32.23
C GLY A 670 11.98 -42.15 32.69
N THR A 671 12.86 -43.03 32.17
CA THR A 671 14.30 -42.98 32.46
C THR A 671 15.03 -42.03 31.54
N PHE A 672 16.10 -41.43 32.04
CA PHE A 672 16.96 -40.55 31.26
C PHE A 672 18.14 -41.31 30.68
N ARG A 673 18.35 -41.16 29.39
CA ARG A 673 19.54 -41.63 28.71
C ARG A 673 20.64 -40.56 28.77
N TYR A 674 21.83 -41.00 29.18
CA TYR A 674 23.01 -40.13 29.24
C TYR A 674 24.06 -40.64 28.26
N ASP A 675 24.35 -39.84 27.25
CA ASP A 675 25.32 -40.19 26.23
C ASP A 675 26.65 -39.46 26.45
N PRO A 676 27.81 -40.10 26.19
CA PRO A 676 29.08 -39.48 26.31
C PRO A 676 29.41 -38.58 25.13
N PHE A 677 29.95 -37.41 25.42
CA PHE A 677 30.52 -36.45 24.46
C PHE A 677 32.04 -36.40 24.67
N ILE A 678 32.79 -36.36 23.57
CA ILE A 678 34.24 -36.22 23.59
C ILE A 678 34.65 -34.79 23.32
N GLY A 679 35.67 -34.31 24.02
CA GLY A 679 36.32 -33.04 23.86
C GLY A 679 37.85 -33.17 23.93
N LEU A 680 38.52 -32.14 23.45
CA LEU A 680 39.96 -31.98 23.54
C LEU A 680 40.28 -30.75 24.40
N ARG A 681 41.24 -30.88 25.32
CA ARG A 681 41.60 -29.82 26.25
C ARG A 681 43.14 -29.65 26.28
N VAL A 682 43.57 -28.40 26.38
CA VAL A 682 44.98 -28.10 26.62
C VAL A 682 45.34 -28.53 28.04
N LYS A 683 46.45 -29.23 28.20
CA LYS A 683 46.88 -29.76 29.49
C LYS A 683 47.06 -28.65 30.54
N GLY A 684 46.43 -28.86 31.70
CA GLY A 684 46.41 -27.87 32.76
C GLY A 684 45.36 -26.81 32.69
N THR A 685 44.44 -26.85 31.72
CA THR A 685 43.28 -25.95 31.65
C THR A 685 42.00 -26.65 32.10
N THR A 686 40.93 -25.86 32.37
CA THR A 686 39.61 -26.38 32.78
C THR A 686 38.66 -26.53 31.63
N ASP A 687 38.79 -25.66 30.60
CA ASP A 687 37.90 -25.60 29.48
C ASP A 687 38.35 -26.54 28.35
N ALA A 688 37.38 -27.08 27.61
CA ALA A 688 37.66 -28.02 26.54
C ALA A 688 36.89 -27.65 25.25
N HIS A 689 37.46 -28.04 24.12
CA HIS A 689 36.84 -27.95 22.78
C HIS A 689 36.03 -29.21 22.52
N TRP A 690 34.69 -29.09 22.39
CA TRP A 690 33.78 -30.21 22.33
C TRP A 690 33.37 -30.61 20.93
N SER A 691 33.18 -31.92 20.70
CA SER A 691 32.49 -32.43 19.52
C SER A 691 30.99 -32.00 19.56
N ASN A 692 30.42 -31.71 18.41
CA ASN A 692 28.99 -31.45 18.28
C ASN A 692 28.13 -32.74 18.24
N HIS A 693 28.80 -33.91 18.26
CA HIS A 693 28.14 -35.19 18.12
C HIS A 693 28.44 -36.07 19.34
N MET A 694 27.45 -36.87 19.72
CA MET A 694 27.66 -37.93 20.72
C MET A 694 28.76 -38.90 20.30
N LEU A 695 29.44 -39.50 21.26
CA LEU A 695 30.38 -40.56 20.97
C LEU A 695 29.63 -41.78 20.39
N PRO A 696 29.99 -42.27 19.19
CA PRO A 696 29.29 -43.38 18.58
C PRO A 696 29.43 -44.65 19.42
N SER A 697 28.36 -45.46 19.49
CA SER A 697 28.38 -46.77 20.11
C SER A 697 29.35 -47.69 19.37
N ALA A 698 29.87 -48.69 20.07
CA ALA A 698 30.86 -49.65 19.56
C ALA A 698 30.46 -50.43 18.29
N THR A 699 29.16 -50.38 17.92
CA THR A 699 28.58 -51.04 16.75
C THR A 699 28.53 -50.18 15.48
N SER A 700 28.74 -48.86 15.57
CA SER A 700 28.76 -47.97 14.42
C SER A 700 30.22 -47.66 14.05
N GLY A 701 30.68 -48.23 12.95
CA GLY A 701 31.92 -48.08 12.18
C GLY A 701 33.11 -47.31 12.79
N SER A 702 34.25 -47.94 12.79
CA SER A 702 35.52 -47.58 13.46
C SER A 702 36.13 -46.19 13.09
N HIS A 703 35.62 -45.48 12.19
CA HIS A 703 36.18 -44.16 11.72
C HIS A 703 35.72 -42.93 12.53
N THR A 704 34.68 -43.04 13.30
CA THR A 704 33.93 -41.84 13.76
C THR A 704 34.55 -41.15 14.97
N VAL A 705 35.20 -41.82 15.93
CA VAL A 705 35.74 -41.17 17.13
C VAL A 705 37.02 -40.39 16.83
N LEU A 706 37.95 -40.97 16.11
CA LEU A 706 39.18 -40.28 15.71
C LEU A 706 38.88 -39.13 14.75
N GLN A 707 37.91 -39.32 13.86
CA GLN A 707 37.44 -38.25 12.97
C GLN A 707 36.79 -37.10 13.73
N GLN A 708 36.04 -37.38 14.80
CA GLN A 708 35.46 -36.29 15.63
C GLN A 708 36.60 -35.50 16.32
N MET A 709 37.63 -36.15 16.85
CA MET A 709 38.75 -35.46 17.47
C MET A 709 39.59 -34.69 16.44
N ASP A 710 39.86 -35.29 15.27
CA ASP A 710 40.53 -34.60 14.17
C ASP A 710 39.70 -33.39 13.69
N GLY A 711 38.39 -33.53 13.64
CA GLY A 711 37.47 -32.44 13.29
C GLY A 711 37.45 -31.31 14.32
N ILE A 712 37.60 -31.60 15.62
CA ILE A 712 37.77 -30.57 16.66
C ILE A 712 39.04 -29.77 16.37
N ILE A 713 40.18 -30.45 16.16
CA ILE A 713 41.49 -29.80 15.93
C ILE A 713 41.40 -28.91 14.68
N GLU A 714 40.89 -29.46 13.56
CA GLU A 714 40.77 -28.74 12.29
C GLU A 714 39.88 -27.48 12.39
N LYS A 715 38.71 -27.64 13.01
CA LYS A 715 37.73 -26.56 13.19
C LYS A 715 38.28 -25.48 14.10
N GLU A 716 38.89 -25.83 15.20
CA GLU A 716 39.31 -24.90 16.24
C GLU A 716 40.66 -24.23 15.92
N ALA A 717 41.64 -24.95 15.30
CA ALA A 717 42.86 -24.32 14.81
C ALA A 717 42.63 -23.19 13.84
N GLY A 718 41.74 -23.40 12.84
CA GLY A 718 41.31 -22.32 11.90
C GLY A 718 40.19 -21.43 12.41
N GLY A 719 39.80 -21.51 13.69
CA GLY A 719 38.59 -20.88 14.25
C GLY A 719 38.78 -19.49 14.83
N LEU A 720 40.02 -19.08 15.13
CA LEU A 720 40.31 -17.86 15.88
C LEU A 720 39.77 -16.58 15.22
N ASP A 721 40.03 -16.43 13.93
CA ASP A 721 39.54 -15.23 13.19
C ASP A 721 38.03 -15.18 13.09
N ARG A 722 37.40 -16.34 12.91
CA ARG A 722 35.92 -16.44 12.92
C ARG A 722 35.35 -16.11 14.30
N ALA A 723 35.98 -16.60 15.37
CA ALA A 723 35.55 -16.28 16.73
C ALA A 723 35.72 -14.77 17.05
N ARG A 724 36.81 -14.15 16.60
CA ARG A 724 37.04 -12.72 16.70
C ARG A 724 35.98 -11.92 15.99
N ALA A 725 35.64 -12.31 14.77
CA ALA A 725 34.58 -11.65 13.98
C ALA A 725 33.21 -11.81 14.63
N LEU A 726 32.88 -12.98 15.16
CA LEU A 726 31.62 -13.23 15.87
C LEU A 726 31.53 -12.42 17.17
N MET A 727 32.57 -12.37 17.95
CA MET A 727 32.64 -11.55 19.16
C MET A 727 32.44 -10.08 18.83
N GLY A 728 33.17 -9.54 17.84
CA GLY A 728 33.02 -8.15 17.42
C GLY A 728 31.64 -7.82 16.95
N ARG A 729 30.93 -8.73 16.22
CA ARG A 729 29.55 -8.56 15.80
C ARG A 729 28.58 -8.55 16.99
N SER A 730 28.73 -9.50 17.91
CA SER A 730 27.84 -9.57 19.09
C SER A 730 28.04 -8.41 20.04
N ASP A 731 29.29 -7.96 20.24
CA ASP A 731 29.59 -6.79 21.06
C ASP A 731 28.98 -5.51 20.43
N LYS A 732 29.10 -5.35 19.11
CA LYS A 732 28.46 -4.24 18.40
C LYS A 732 26.95 -4.29 18.48
N GLN A 733 26.33 -5.45 18.31
CA GLN A 733 24.87 -5.61 18.45
C GLN A 733 24.40 -5.24 19.86
N LEU A 734 25.16 -5.64 20.89
CA LEU A 734 24.86 -5.27 22.27
C LEU A 734 25.00 -3.76 22.51
N GLU A 735 26.03 -3.14 21.94
CA GLU A 735 26.26 -1.70 22.04
C GLU A 735 25.15 -0.91 21.34
N ASP A 736 24.77 -1.32 20.12
CA ASP A 736 23.69 -0.71 19.36
C ASP A 736 22.34 -0.85 20.09
N ALA A 737 22.06 -2.04 20.68
CA ALA A 737 20.86 -2.26 21.47
C ALA A 737 20.84 -1.38 22.74
N ARG A 738 21.97 -1.22 23.42
CA ARG A 738 22.10 -0.35 24.60
C ARG A 738 21.92 1.11 24.25
N ARG A 739 22.40 1.54 23.08
CA ARG A 739 22.21 2.92 22.59
C ARG A 739 20.73 3.23 22.40
N ILE A 740 19.95 2.35 21.78
CA ILE A 740 18.50 2.51 21.60
C ILE A 740 17.77 2.72 22.93
N VAL A 741 18.20 2.01 23.98
CA VAL A 741 17.57 2.12 25.31
C VAL A 741 17.87 3.46 26.01
N VAL A 742 18.96 4.11 25.65
CA VAL A 742 19.42 5.38 26.28
C VAL A 742 18.98 6.59 25.48
N GLU A 743 18.71 6.44 24.18
CA GLU A 743 18.21 7.54 23.35
C GLU A 743 16.84 8.01 23.87
N PRO A 744 16.70 9.30 24.27
CA PRO A 744 15.40 9.84 24.67
C PRO A 744 14.49 9.90 23.44
N TRP A 745 13.20 9.79 23.68
CA TRP A 745 12.22 10.01 22.62
C TRP A 745 12.28 11.47 22.13
N ASP A 746 12.53 11.63 20.81
CA ASP A 746 12.79 12.93 20.20
C ASP A 746 11.53 13.82 20.03
N GLY A 747 10.34 13.25 20.23
CA GLY A 747 9.06 13.94 20.18
C GLY A 747 8.67 14.71 21.45
N GLU A 748 9.41 14.60 22.57
CA GLU A 748 8.97 15.13 23.87
C GLU A 748 8.82 16.66 23.86
N GLY A 749 9.79 17.38 23.31
CA GLY A 749 9.71 18.85 23.17
C GLY A 749 8.64 19.32 22.19
N ASN A 750 8.24 18.48 21.23
CA ASN A 750 7.12 18.77 20.34
C ASN A 750 5.78 18.56 21.05
N LEU A 751 5.65 17.49 21.81
CA LEU A 751 4.43 17.19 22.59
C LEU A 751 4.13 18.33 23.60
N GLU A 752 5.16 18.82 24.31
CA GLU A 752 5.00 19.95 25.24
C GLU A 752 4.54 21.24 24.53
N LYS A 753 5.10 21.54 23.35
CA LYS A 753 4.67 22.70 22.55
C LYS A 753 3.22 22.60 22.10
N LEU A 754 2.81 21.45 21.60
CA LEU A 754 1.44 21.21 21.15
C LEU A 754 0.45 21.34 22.33
N GLN A 755 0.81 20.83 23.51
CA GLN A 755 -0.01 20.96 24.72
C GLN A 755 -0.14 22.42 25.17
N ALA A 756 0.94 23.20 25.11
CA ALA A 756 0.93 24.61 25.45
C ALA A 756 0.09 25.44 24.45
N GLU A 757 0.19 25.14 23.15
CA GLU A 757 -0.61 25.78 22.10
C GLU A 757 -2.10 25.49 22.28
N LEU A 758 -2.45 24.24 22.57
CA LEU A 758 -3.83 23.83 22.84
C LEU A 758 -4.42 24.59 24.04
N ALA A 759 -3.70 24.63 25.16
CA ALA A 759 -4.14 25.34 26.34
C ALA A 759 -4.39 26.83 26.08
N GLY A 760 -3.52 27.48 25.28
CA GLY A 760 -3.68 28.87 24.86
C GLY A 760 -4.91 29.14 24.02
N LEU A 761 -5.23 28.24 23.08
CA LEU A 761 -6.45 28.37 22.24
C LEU A 761 -7.72 28.06 23.02
N GLU A 762 -7.73 27.05 23.88
CA GLU A 762 -8.87 26.72 24.72
C GLU A 762 -9.19 27.86 25.69
N GLN A 763 -8.18 28.53 26.24
CA GLN A 763 -8.38 29.70 27.10
C GLN A 763 -9.00 30.88 26.33
N LYS A 764 -8.52 31.12 25.11
CA LYS A 764 -9.05 32.19 24.24
C LYS A 764 -10.52 31.95 23.83
N GLU A 765 -10.90 30.69 23.61
CA GLU A 765 -12.30 30.34 23.35
C GLU A 765 -13.21 30.51 24.58
N LEU A 766 -12.71 30.20 25.78
CA LEU A 766 -13.43 30.46 27.04
C LEU A 766 -13.65 31.95 27.24
N GLU A 767 -12.65 32.79 26.95
CA GLU A 767 -12.78 34.25 27.07
C GLU A 767 -13.79 34.82 26.05
N LYS A 768 -13.88 34.33 24.83
CA LYS A 768 -14.91 34.70 23.85
C LYS A 768 -16.32 34.31 24.29
N GLY A 769 -16.49 33.12 24.88
CA GLY A 769 -17.80 32.66 25.40
C GLY A 769 -18.31 33.47 26.58
N HIS A 770 -17.40 34.11 27.34
CA HIS A 770 -17.79 35.02 28.43
C HIS A 770 -18.19 36.42 27.94
N ASP A 771 -17.64 36.91 26.82
CA ASP A 771 -18.03 38.21 26.24
C ASP A 771 -19.40 38.14 25.53
N GLU A 772 -19.79 37.00 24.94
CA GLU A 772 -21.10 36.80 24.32
C GLU A 772 -22.24 36.60 25.34
N SER A 773 -21.96 36.21 26.58
CA SER A 773 -22.93 36.06 27.65
C SER A 773 -23.21 37.35 28.47
N GLY A 774 -22.57 38.45 28.09
CA GLY A 774 -22.64 39.75 28.80
C GLY A 774 -23.73 40.70 28.36
N VAL A 775 -24.62 40.35 27.43
CA VAL A 775 -25.77 41.19 26.98
C VAL A 775 -27.05 40.37 27.08
N ASP A 776 -27.63 40.26 28.20
CA ASP A 776 -29.06 40.28 28.51
C ASP A 776 -29.30 39.79 29.97
N SER A 777 -29.06 40.65 30.94
CA SER A 777 -29.60 40.48 32.29
C SER A 777 -30.72 41.48 32.49
N ASP A 778 -31.89 41.16 31.98
CA ASP A 778 -33.21 41.64 32.51
C ASP A 778 -34.31 40.78 31.91
N ARG A 779 -34.73 39.72 32.60
CA ARG A 779 -36.11 39.24 32.72
C ARG A 779 -36.20 37.90 33.48
N ASP A 780 -36.80 38.05 34.65
CA ASP A 780 -37.71 37.09 35.31
C ASP A 780 -37.22 35.69 35.75
N GLU A 781 -37.06 35.66 37.09
CA GLU A 781 -37.13 34.46 37.92
C GLU A 781 -38.42 33.66 37.63
N ASP A 782 -38.32 32.37 37.39
CA ASP A 782 -39.11 31.29 37.97
C ASP A 782 -38.84 29.97 37.24
N GLY A 783 -38.34 28.95 37.95
CA GLY A 783 -38.39 27.58 37.53
C GLY A 783 -37.23 26.67 38.05
N PRO A 784 -37.44 25.43 38.38
CA PRO A 784 -36.83 24.78 39.54
C PRO A 784 -35.46 24.13 39.31
N ALA A 785 -34.70 24.14 40.41
CA ALA A 785 -33.39 23.50 40.55
C ALA A 785 -33.40 22.00 40.25
N ILE A 786 -32.44 21.56 39.44
CA ILE A 786 -32.03 20.16 39.34
C ILE A 786 -30.64 20.03 39.96
N ALA A 787 -30.58 19.14 40.96
CA ALA A 787 -29.43 18.89 41.80
C ALA A 787 -28.24 18.26 41.05
N GLU A 788 -27.07 18.81 41.31
CA GLU A 788 -25.78 18.16 41.06
C GLU A 788 -25.58 17.01 42.05
N SER A 789 -25.07 15.90 41.52
CA SER A 789 -24.51 14.83 42.34
C SER A 789 -23.05 14.56 41.92
N PRO A 790 -22.11 14.56 42.84
CA PRO A 790 -20.69 14.39 42.56
C PRO A 790 -20.35 12.90 42.40
N VAL A 791 -19.54 12.59 41.41
CA VAL A 791 -18.94 11.26 41.22
C VAL A 791 -17.73 11.13 42.11
N SER A 792 -17.85 10.27 43.13
CA SER A 792 -16.78 9.87 44.03
C SER A 792 -15.91 8.79 43.40
N VAL A 793 -14.61 9.01 43.44
CA VAL A 793 -13.57 8.00 43.23
C VAL A 793 -13.56 7.05 44.43
N GLY A 794 -13.77 5.77 44.18
CA GLY A 794 -13.65 4.70 45.17
C GLY A 794 -12.87 3.54 44.61
N GLY A 795 -11.63 3.38 45.10
CA GLY A 795 -10.87 2.16 44.96
C GLY A 795 -11.47 1.03 45.78
N HIS A 796 -11.37 -0.18 45.29
CA HIS A 796 -11.47 -1.38 46.13
C HIS A 796 -10.63 -2.53 45.65
N ASP A 797 -9.91 -3.05 46.62
CA ASP A 797 -9.17 -4.29 46.73
C ASP A 797 -10.02 -5.56 46.59
N GLY A 798 -9.41 -6.58 46.08
CA GLY A 798 -9.26 -7.96 46.52
C GLY A 798 -10.49 -8.86 46.67
N GLY A 799 -10.43 -10.06 46.12
CA GLY A 799 -11.16 -11.22 46.68
C GLY A 799 -11.65 -12.27 45.71
N ALA A 800 -10.81 -13.28 45.49
CA ALA A 800 -11.05 -14.73 45.28
C ALA A 800 -12.46 -15.29 44.99
N HIS A 801 -12.57 -16.05 43.89
CA HIS A 801 -13.15 -17.40 43.58
C HIS A 801 -14.37 -17.93 44.36
N PRO A 802 -15.13 -19.01 43.87
CA PRO A 802 -15.03 -19.84 42.66
C PRO A 802 -16.36 -20.33 42.01
N HIS A 803 -16.18 -21.06 40.86
CA HIS A 803 -17.01 -22.17 40.29
C HIS A 803 -18.50 -21.96 39.92
N THR A 804 -18.89 -22.30 38.71
CA THR A 804 -19.36 -23.59 38.18
C THR A 804 -19.98 -23.45 36.79
N ASN A 805 -19.58 -24.39 35.90
CA ASN A 805 -20.30 -25.18 34.89
C ASN A 805 -21.55 -24.66 34.13
N GLY A 806 -21.51 -24.78 32.81
CA GLY A 806 -22.49 -25.65 32.16
C GLY A 806 -23.02 -25.19 30.79
N HIS A 807 -22.66 -25.94 29.76
CA HIS A 807 -23.40 -26.30 28.52
C HIS A 807 -24.13 -25.19 27.74
N GLY A 808 -23.91 -25.04 26.46
CA GLY A 808 -24.06 -25.92 25.31
C GLY A 808 -24.87 -25.18 24.25
N PHE A 809 -24.42 -25.32 23.07
CA PHE A 809 -24.85 -25.22 21.68
C PHE A 809 -24.05 -24.19 20.86
#